data_c7b7b9be4c585559efcd833fe76fd1e7
#
_entry.id   c7b7b9be4c585559efcd833fe76fd1e7
#
_cell.length_a   1.000
_cell.length_b   1.000
_cell.length_c   1.000
_cell.angle_alpha   90.00
_cell.angle_beta   90.00
_cell.angle_gamma   90.00
#
_symmetry.space_group_name_H-M   'P 1'
#
loop_
_entity.id
_entity.type
_entity.pdbx_description
1 polymer ?
#
loop_
_entity_poly.entity_id
_entity_poly.type
_entity_poly.pdbx_seq_one_letter_code
_entity_poly.pdbx_strand_id
1 'polypeptide(L)'
;MNVASGELLWEPSAELVERSRMTEFMRWLERERGLRFAGYAELWRWSVDDLDGFWSAIWEFFEVQADGEPAPVLASREMPGARWFPNARLNYAEHVFAGKDDEQTAILHASELRELGELSWGELRRQVAAVAAGLRELGVERGDRVVAYMPNIPEAIVAFLATASIGAVWSSCSPDFGPASVIDRFAQIEPKVLFAVDGYSYGGKGFDRREVLTKLQEAMPSLQRTVVLPYLDAEPDLSPLRDALRWDELLAAGAEAPLRFERVPFDHPLWVLYSSGTTGLPKAIVQGQGGILLEHLKKLHLHVDAHPGDRLFWFTTTGWMMWNFIVSGLLTEAAIVLYDGNPGYPDMGALWDLAERARITMFGTSAAFIAACMKAGVEPGAGRDLSALKAVGSTGSPLSPEGFDWIYQHVGADTWLFSTSGGTDLCTAFVGGVATLPVYRGELQARALGAAVEAWNEAGEPVVEEVGELVVTEPMPSMPVYFWGDEDGSRYRESYFEMFPGVWRHGDWLELTRRGTAVIYGRSDSTINRGGIRMGTSEIYRAVLGIDDVVDALVVDVPRPGTDGWMPLFVVLREGAELDEELPREIARRVREQCSPRHVPDEVFQIDEVPRTLSGKVLEVPVKRILMGTPPEKAASRDSLANPAALDYFVAMASRLAT
;
A
#
# COMPACT_ATOMS: atom_id res chain seq x y z
N MET A 1 28.37 -9.25 -2.52
CA MET A 1 28.57 -9.62 -1.09
C MET A 1 27.64 -10.76 -0.78
N ASN A 2 28.14 -11.87 -0.22
CA ASN A 2 27.24 -12.91 0.28
C ASN A 2 26.46 -12.34 1.46
N VAL A 3 25.22 -11.90 1.22
CA VAL A 3 24.24 -11.89 2.29
C VAL A 3 24.16 -13.34 2.73
N ALA A 4 24.53 -13.64 3.97
CA ALA A 4 24.46 -14.99 4.49
C ALA A 4 23.05 -15.51 4.17
N SER A 5 22.93 -16.67 3.53
CA SER A 5 21.65 -17.31 3.23
C SER A 5 20.80 -17.24 4.47
N GLY A 6 19.58 -16.65 4.36
CA GLY A 6 18.73 -16.40 5.51
C GLY A 6 18.56 -17.67 6.33
N GLU A 7 18.64 -17.54 7.63
CA GLU A 7 18.36 -18.62 8.57
C GLU A 7 16.87 -18.97 8.49
N LEU A 8 16.54 -20.25 8.55
CA LEU A 8 15.16 -20.71 8.61
C LEU A 8 14.55 -20.31 9.97
N LEU A 9 13.48 -19.54 9.94
CA LEU A 9 12.80 -19.07 11.14
C LEU A 9 11.48 -19.80 11.41
N TRP A 10 10.78 -20.19 10.35
CA TRP A 10 9.48 -20.82 10.48
C TRP A 10 9.19 -21.75 9.30
N GLU A 11 8.52 -22.86 9.57
CA GLU A 11 8.02 -23.79 8.57
C GLU A 11 6.51 -24.02 8.76
N PRO A 12 5.72 -24.08 7.67
CA PRO A 12 4.30 -24.41 7.78
C PRO A 12 4.12 -25.83 8.30
N SER A 13 3.16 -26.01 9.22
CA SER A 13 2.75 -27.35 9.62
C SER A 13 2.08 -28.09 8.46
N ALA A 14 2.13 -29.43 8.48
CA ALA A 14 1.44 -30.26 7.49
C ALA A 14 -0.08 -29.95 7.44
N GLU A 15 -0.68 -29.63 8.58
CA GLU A 15 -2.09 -29.24 8.68
C GLU A 15 -2.35 -27.91 7.97
N LEU A 16 -1.49 -26.90 8.16
CA LEU A 16 -1.60 -25.61 7.48
C LEU A 16 -1.49 -25.79 5.97
N VAL A 17 -0.48 -26.53 5.50
CA VAL A 17 -0.32 -26.82 4.07
C VAL A 17 -1.55 -27.51 3.49
N GLU A 18 -2.08 -28.52 4.19
CA GLU A 18 -3.23 -29.31 3.74
C GLU A 18 -4.51 -28.49 3.59
N ARG A 19 -4.76 -27.55 4.52
CA ARG A 19 -5.99 -26.73 4.55
C ARG A 19 -5.84 -25.39 3.81
N SER A 20 -4.63 -25.04 3.36
CA SER A 20 -4.39 -23.73 2.73
C SER A 20 -5.20 -23.56 1.44
N ARG A 21 -5.61 -22.31 1.17
CA ARG A 21 -6.27 -21.94 -0.09
C ARG A 21 -5.40 -22.21 -1.31
N MET A 22 -4.08 -22.14 -1.15
CA MET A 22 -3.12 -22.50 -2.20
C MET A 22 -3.23 -23.99 -2.57
N THR A 23 -3.28 -24.88 -1.57
CA THR A 23 -3.46 -26.32 -1.79
C THR A 23 -4.84 -26.63 -2.35
N GLU A 24 -5.88 -25.95 -1.90
CA GLU A 24 -7.23 -26.04 -2.44
C GLU A 24 -7.27 -25.71 -3.92
N PHE A 25 -6.64 -24.60 -4.32
CA PHE A 25 -6.53 -24.20 -5.73
C PHE A 25 -5.75 -25.22 -6.58
N MET A 26 -4.62 -25.72 -6.09
CA MET A 26 -3.85 -26.76 -6.77
C MET A 26 -4.67 -28.05 -6.99
N ARG A 27 -5.46 -28.47 -6.00
CA ARG A 27 -6.36 -29.62 -6.12
C ARG A 27 -7.51 -29.38 -7.08
N TRP A 28 -8.04 -28.15 -7.09
CA TRP A 28 -9.05 -27.76 -8.06
C TRP A 28 -8.50 -27.83 -9.48
N LEU A 29 -7.27 -27.31 -9.73
CA LEU A 29 -6.59 -27.40 -11.02
C LEU A 29 -6.36 -28.85 -11.47
N GLU A 30 -5.99 -29.74 -10.55
CA GLU A 30 -5.84 -31.18 -10.87
C GLU A 30 -7.19 -31.79 -11.25
N ARG A 31 -8.25 -31.51 -10.51
CA ARG A 31 -9.57 -32.09 -10.73
C ARG A 31 -10.25 -31.53 -11.98
N GLU A 32 -10.27 -30.22 -12.17
CA GLU A 32 -11.06 -29.57 -13.23
C GLU A 32 -10.28 -29.40 -14.53
N ARG A 33 -8.94 -29.30 -14.45
CA ARG A 33 -8.09 -29.03 -15.62
C ARG A 33 -7.04 -30.10 -15.91
N GLY A 34 -6.91 -31.11 -15.05
CA GLY A 34 -5.90 -32.16 -15.17
C GLY A 34 -4.47 -31.67 -14.98
N LEU A 35 -4.30 -30.47 -14.41
CA LEU A 35 -2.99 -29.85 -14.15
C LEU A 35 -2.50 -30.24 -12.75
N ARG A 36 -1.35 -30.87 -12.69
CA ARG A 36 -0.72 -31.29 -11.42
C ARG A 36 0.63 -30.59 -11.28
N PHE A 37 0.88 -30.04 -10.10
CA PHE A 37 2.12 -29.35 -9.76
C PHE A 37 2.77 -30.00 -8.55
N ALA A 38 4.08 -30.19 -8.56
CA ALA A 38 4.83 -30.75 -7.44
C ALA A 38 4.94 -29.78 -6.25
N GLY A 39 4.73 -28.48 -6.47
CA GLY A 39 4.74 -27.43 -5.46
C GLY A 39 4.57 -26.04 -6.04
N TYR A 40 4.73 -25.04 -5.17
CA TYR A 40 4.52 -23.64 -5.52
C TYR A 40 5.37 -23.16 -6.70
N ALA A 41 6.63 -23.58 -6.81
CA ALA A 41 7.52 -23.13 -7.87
C ALA A 41 7.03 -23.51 -9.28
N GLU A 42 6.48 -24.72 -9.42
CA GLU A 42 5.90 -25.17 -10.70
C GLU A 42 4.57 -24.47 -10.98
N LEU A 43 3.72 -24.29 -9.97
CA LEU A 43 2.49 -23.53 -10.09
C LEU A 43 2.76 -22.08 -10.51
N TRP A 44 3.75 -21.42 -9.85
CA TRP A 44 4.15 -20.06 -10.23
C TRP A 44 4.65 -20.01 -11.68
N ARG A 45 5.50 -20.94 -12.09
CA ARG A 45 6.02 -21.01 -13.46
C ARG A 45 4.88 -21.08 -14.46
N TRP A 46 3.95 -22.01 -14.27
CA TRP A 46 2.77 -22.12 -15.11
C TRP A 46 1.95 -20.83 -15.14
N SER A 47 1.78 -20.17 -14.00
CA SER A 47 0.95 -18.95 -13.89
C SER A 47 1.50 -17.76 -14.68
N VAL A 48 2.79 -17.76 -15.05
CA VAL A 48 3.42 -16.71 -15.86
C VAL A 48 3.73 -17.15 -17.29
N ASP A 49 3.88 -18.46 -17.54
CA ASP A 49 4.12 -19.00 -18.88
C ASP A 49 2.80 -19.10 -19.67
N ASP A 50 1.69 -19.46 -19.01
CA ASP A 50 0.35 -19.60 -19.59
C ASP A 50 -0.64 -18.63 -18.94
N LEU A 51 -0.54 -17.35 -19.30
CA LEU A 51 -1.40 -16.30 -18.75
C LEU A 51 -2.90 -16.54 -19.01
N ASP A 52 -3.26 -17.01 -20.22
CA ASP A 52 -4.65 -17.32 -20.58
C ASP A 52 -5.19 -18.46 -19.71
N GLY A 53 -4.41 -19.53 -19.56
CA GLY A 53 -4.75 -20.67 -18.73
C GLY A 53 -4.89 -20.28 -17.26
N PHE A 54 -3.94 -19.50 -16.74
CA PHE A 54 -3.94 -19.08 -15.34
C PHE A 54 -5.10 -18.15 -15.02
N TRP A 55 -5.29 -17.04 -15.76
CA TRP A 55 -6.33 -16.06 -15.43
C TRP A 55 -7.74 -16.58 -15.72
N SER A 56 -7.91 -17.51 -16.69
CA SER A 56 -9.18 -18.23 -16.82
C SER A 56 -9.43 -19.17 -15.64
N ALA A 57 -8.37 -19.79 -15.08
CA ALA A 57 -8.52 -20.62 -13.89
C ALA A 57 -8.92 -19.79 -12.66
N ILE A 58 -8.31 -18.62 -12.47
CA ILE A 58 -8.71 -17.65 -11.40
C ILE A 58 -10.18 -17.24 -11.59
N TRP A 59 -10.58 -16.91 -12.83
CA TRP A 59 -11.97 -16.55 -13.14
C TRP A 59 -12.96 -17.65 -12.74
N GLU A 60 -12.68 -18.88 -13.12
CA GLU A 60 -13.57 -20.03 -12.84
C GLU A 60 -13.53 -20.45 -11.37
N PHE A 61 -12.35 -20.51 -10.76
CA PHE A 61 -12.18 -20.91 -9.37
C PHE A 61 -12.94 -20.02 -8.40
N PHE A 62 -12.98 -18.70 -8.68
CA PHE A 62 -13.70 -17.72 -7.87
C PHE A 62 -15.11 -17.42 -8.40
N GLU A 63 -15.61 -18.18 -9.38
CA GLU A 63 -16.96 -18.06 -9.92
C GLU A 63 -17.33 -16.61 -10.28
N VAL A 64 -16.42 -15.91 -11.00
CA VAL A 64 -16.61 -14.50 -11.33
C VAL A 64 -17.89 -14.27 -12.12
N GLN A 65 -18.78 -13.45 -11.58
CA GLN A 65 -20.07 -13.13 -12.18
C GLN A 65 -19.92 -12.00 -13.20
N ALA A 66 -20.31 -12.27 -14.43
CA ALA A 66 -20.25 -11.27 -15.50
C ALA A 66 -21.33 -11.52 -16.56
N ASP A 67 -21.64 -10.48 -17.32
CA ASP A 67 -22.33 -10.60 -18.60
C ASP A 67 -21.30 -10.76 -19.71
N GLY A 68 -21.66 -11.49 -20.77
CA GLY A 68 -20.78 -11.76 -21.91
C GLY A 68 -19.86 -12.95 -21.72
N GLU A 69 -19.12 -13.27 -22.76
CA GLU A 69 -18.19 -14.41 -22.76
C GLU A 69 -16.85 -13.99 -22.13
N PRO A 70 -16.29 -14.78 -21.18
CA PRO A 70 -14.97 -14.49 -20.60
C PRO A 70 -13.81 -14.85 -21.55
N ALA A 71 -14.04 -14.80 -22.84
CA ALA A 71 -13.09 -15.12 -23.90
C ALA A 71 -13.06 -14.02 -24.97
N PRO A 72 -11.88 -13.74 -25.58
CA PRO A 72 -10.57 -14.23 -25.14
C PRO A 72 -10.20 -13.70 -23.76
N VAL A 73 -9.35 -14.42 -23.02
CA VAL A 73 -8.82 -13.99 -21.72
C VAL A 73 -7.87 -12.81 -21.89
N LEU A 74 -6.89 -12.97 -22.78
CA LEU A 74 -5.91 -11.94 -23.13
C LEU A 74 -5.96 -11.66 -24.63
N ALA A 75 -6.67 -10.62 -25.04
CA ALA A 75 -6.83 -10.25 -26.44
C ALA A 75 -5.62 -9.50 -27.02
N SER A 76 -4.83 -8.85 -26.18
CA SER A 76 -3.55 -8.22 -26.51
C SER A 76 -2.59 -8.39 -25.34
N ARG A 77 -1.36 -8.87 -25.64
CA ARG A 77 -0.27 -9.07 -24.65
C ARG A 77 0.72 -7.91 -24.63
N GLU A 78 0.48 -6.86 -25.39
CA GLU A 78 1.39 -5.71 -25.48
C GLU A 78 1.45 -4.94 -24.16
N MET A 79 2.65 -4.51 -23.77
CA MET A 79 2.88 -3.62 -22.63
C MET A 79 3.56 -2.31 -23.07
N PRO A 80 2.93 -1.15 -22.82
CA PRO A 80 1.54 -0.96 -22.35
C PRO A 80 0.51 -1.32 -23.42
N GLY A 81 -0.72 -1.65 -22.99
CA GLY A 81 -1.83 -1.89 -23.91
C GLY A 81 -2.42 -3.30 -23.87
N ALA A 82 -2.06 -4.11 -22.87
CA ALA A 82 -2.68 -5.41 -22.65
C ALA A 82 -4.20 -5.29 -22.49
N ARG A 83 -4.94 -6.20 -23.13
CA ARG A 83 -6.41 -6.19 -23.11
C ARG A 83 -6.95 -7.50 -22.56
N TRP A 84 -7.47 -7.42 -21.35
CA TRP A 84 -8.02 -8.55 -20.62
C TRP A 84 -9.54 -8.62 -20.76
N PHE A 85 -10.09 -9.83 -20.96
CA PHE A 85 -11.53 -10.15 -20.96
C PHE A 85 -12.40 -9.09 -21.67
N PRO A 86 -12.13 -8.73 -22.93
CA PRO A 86 -12.72 -7.56 -23.60
C PRO A 86 -14.24 -7.65 -23.79
N ASN A 87 -14.81 -8.84 -23.69
CA ASN A 87 -16.25 -9.08 -23.85
C ASN A 87 -17.00 -9.18 -22.52
N ALA A 88 -16.29 -9.21 -21.39
CA ALA A 88 -16.89 -9.34 -20.07
C ALA A 88 -17.33 -7.99 -19.51
N ARG A 89 -18.49 -8.01 -18.86
CA ARG A 89 -19.02 -6.89 -18.08
C ARG A 89 -19.35 -7.36 -16.67
N LEU A 90 -18.80 -6.70 -15.68
CA LEU A 90 -18.91 -7.08 -14.28
C LEU A 90 -19.04 -5.86 -13.38
N ASN A 91 -19.27 -6.06 -12.09
CA ASN A 91 -19.23 -5.01 -11.08
C ASN A 91 -18.49 -5.50 -9.85
N TYR A 92 -17.50 -4.75 -9.42
CA TYR A 92 -16.69 -5.07 -8.24
C TYR A 92 -17.52 -5.21 -6.96
N ALA A 93 -18.44 -4.26 -6.71
CA ALA A 93 -19.28 -4.27 -5.51
C ALA A 93 -20.27 -5.46 -5.51
N GLU A 94 -20.73 -5.92 -6.67
CA GLU A 94 -21.55 -7.13 -6.79
C GLU A 94 -20.83 -8.35 -6.21
N HIS A 95 -19.54 -8.51 -6.50
CA HIS A 95 -18.71 -9.60 -5.98
C HIS A 95 -18.47 -9.50 -4.47
N VAL A 96 -18.36 -8.28 -3.94
CA VAL A 96 -18.25 -8.06 -2.49
C VAL A 96 -19.47 -8.63 -1.76
N PHE A 97 -20.68 -8.47 -2.31
CA PHE A 97 -21.92 -8.92 -1.67
C PHE A 97 -22.38 -10.32 -2.07
N ALA A 98 -21.70 -10.96 -3.03
CA ALA A 98 -22.07 -12.29 -3.49
C ALA A 98 -21.90 -13.35 -2.39
N GLY A 99 -22.96 -14.14 -2.15
CA GLY A 99 -22.92 -15.26 -1.21
C GLY A 99 -22.79 -14.89 0.27
N LYS A 100 -22.91 -13.63 0.66
CA LYS A 100 -22.75 -13.17 2.05
C LYS A 100 -24.01 -13.35 2.86
N ASP A 101 -23.84 -13.86 4.09
CA ASP A 101 -24.90 -14.01 5.09
C ASP A 101 -25.07 -12.70 5.85
N ASP A 102 -26.29 -12.13 5.81
CA ASP A 102 -26.61 -10.83 6.40
C ASP A 102 -26.37 -10.72 7.92
N GLU A 103 -26.40 -11.85 8.65
CA GLU A 103 -26.17 -11.87 10.10
C GLU A 103 -24.68 -11.92 10.48
N GLN A 104 -23.80 -12.26 9.54
CA GLN A 104 -22.35 -12.32 9.81
C GLN A 104 -21.74 -10.93 9.84
N THR A 105 -20.68 -10.78 10.65
CA THR A 105 -19.87 -9.55 10.72
C THR A 105 -19.10 -9.35 9.43
N ALA A 106 -19.27 -8.20 8.78
CA ALA A 106 -18.48 -7.76 7.63
C ALA A 106 -17.28 -6.92 8.07
N ILE A 107 -17.51 -5.98 8.97
CA ILE A 107 -16.53 -4.98 9.41
C ILE A 107 -16.53 -4.88 10.93
N LEU A 108 -15.35 -4.96 11.54
CA LEU A 108 -15.09 -4.46 12.88
C LEU A 108 -14.38 -3.11 12.76
N HIS A 109 -14.64 -2.20 13.66
CA HIS A 109 -14.01 -0.89 13.61
C HIS A 109 -13.80 -0.30 15.00
N ALA A 110 -12.71 0.43 15.15
CA ALA A 110 -12.43 1.25 16.33
C ALA A 110 -11.70 2.53 15.91
N SER A 111 -11.74 3.55 16.75
CA SER A 111 -10.96 4.76 16.56
C SER A 111 -10.64 5.43 17.90
N GLU A 112 -9.91 6.54 17.87
CA GLU A 112 -9.76 7.38 19.05
C GLU A 112 -11.07 8.04 19.52
N LEU A 113 -12.10 8.08 18.66
CA LEU A 113 -13.43 8.65 18.92
C LEU A 113 -14.51 7.59 19.14
N ARG A 114 -14.28 6.34 18.71
CA ARG A 114 -15.28 5.27 18.73
C ARG A 114 -14.71 4.01 19.35
N GLU A 115 -15.44 3.44 20.29
CA GLU A 115 -15.16 2.11 20.83
C GLU A 115 -15.25 1.04 19.74
N LEU A 116 -14.73 -0.17 20.04
CA LEU A 116 -14.83 -1.30 19.12
C LEU A 116 -16.30 -1.63 18.85
N GLY A 117 -16.69 -1.50 17.59
CA GLY A 117 -18.01 -1.79 17.06
C GLY A 117 -17.95 -2.80 15.91
N GLU A 118 -19.11 -3.31 15.54
CA GLU A 118 -19.29 -4.27 14.45
C GLU A 118 -20.39 -3.80 13.50
N LEU A 119 -20.22 -4.08 12.21
CA LEU A 119 -21.19 -3.88 11.15
C LEU A 119 -21.43 -5.22 10.45
N SER A 120 -22.69 -5.69 10.43
CA SER A 120 -23.05 -6.92 9.73
C SER A 120 -23.13 -6.72 8.21
N TRP A 121 -23.10 -7.84 7.45
CA TRP A 121 -23.28 -7.78 5.99
C TRP A 121 -24.65 -7.21 5.61
N GLY A 122 -25.71 -7.54 6.36
CA GLY A 122 -27.05 -6.99 6.12
C GLY A 122 -27.10 -5.48 6.34
N GLU A 123 -26.42 -4.99 7.36
CA GLU A 123 -26.35 -3.55 7.64
C GLU A 123 -25.48 -2.82 6.61
N LEU A 124 -24.31 -3.37 6.25
CA LEU A 124 -23.46 -2.84 5.18
C LEU A 124 -24.24 -2.75 3.86
N ARG A 125 -24.97 -3.80 3.48
CA ARG A 125 -25.81 -3.83 2.28
C ARG A 125 -26.87 -2.74 2.26
N ARG A 126 -27.57 -2.53 3.39
CA ARG A 126 -28.59 -1.49 3.52
C ARG A 126 -28.00 -0.10 3.39
N GLN A 127 -26.89 0.18 4.07
CA GLN A 127 -26.22 1.48 4.01
C GLN A 127 -25.68 1.76 2.59
N VAL A 128 -25.06 0.79 1.96
CA VAL A 128 -24.56 0.92 0.57
C VAL A 128 -25.73 1.17 -0.39
N ALA A 129 -26.86 0.46 -0.24
CA ALA A 129 -28.04 0.70 -1.06
C ALA A 129 -28.60 2.11 -0.90
N ALA A 130 -28.68 2.60 0.34
CA ALA A 130 -29.18 3.93 0.66
C ALA A 130 -28.26 5.02 0.06
N VAL A 131 -26.95 4.92 0.27
CA VAL A 131 -25.98 5.88 -0.28
C VAL A 131 -25.97 5.83 -1.81
N ALA A 132 -26.05 4.64 -2.43
CA ALA A 132 -26.11 4.50 -3.89
C ALA A 132 -27.37 5.14 -4.48
N ALA A 133 -28.52 5.02 -3.80
CA ALA A 133 -29.75 5.70 -4.20
C ALA A 133 -29.61 7.22 -4.10
N GLY A 134 -29.09 7.72 -2.97
CA GLY A 134 -28.82 9.14 -2.77
C GLY A 134 -27.85 9.71 -3.81
N LEU A 135 -26.78 9.00 -4.15
CA LEU A 135 -25.84 9.42 -5.21
C LEU A 135 -26.54 9.54 -6.57
N ARG A 136 -27.44 8.59 -6.91
CA ARG A 136 -28.25 8.68 -8.16
C ARG A 136 -29.20 9.87 -8.15
N GLU A 137 -29.83 10.18 -7.01
CA GLU A 137 -30.68 11.38 -6.86
C GLU A 137 -29.87 12.68 -6.99
N LEU A 138 -28.61 12.67 -6.54
CA LEU A 138 -27.65 13.75 -6.77
C LEU A 138 -27.11 13.79 -8.21
N GLY A 139 -27.63 12.92 -9.09
CA GLY A 139 -27.29 12.87 -10.50
C GLY A 139 -25.96 12.17 -10.81
N VAL A 140 -25.40 11.37 -9.89
CA VAL A 140 -24.18 10.59 -10.17
C VAL A 140 -24.53 9.45 -11.11
N GLU A 141 -23.78 9.38 -12.21
CA GLU A 141 -23.92 8.36 -13.26
C GLU A 141 -22.62 7.56 -13.42
N ARG A 142 -22.67 6.51 -14.21
CA ARG A 142 -21.50 5.72 -14.59
C ARG A 142 -20.39 6.62 -15.14
N GLY A 143 -19.17 6.45 -14.61
CA GLY A 143 -17.98 7.20 -15.00
C GLY A 143 -17.82 8.56 -14.33
N ASP A 144 -18.82 9.06 -13.58
CA ASP A 144 -18.67 10.24 -12.72
C ASP A 144 -17.66 9.94 -11.58
N ARG A 145 -16.97 10.96 -11.12
CA ARG A 145 -15.98 10.83 -10.03
C ARG A 145 -16.60 11.26 -8.72
N VAL A 146 -16.47 10.38 -7.76
CA VAL A 146 -16.87 10.58 -6.37
C VAL A 146 -15.62 10.45 -5.50
N VAL A 147 -15.33 11.47 -4.71
CA VAL A 147 -14.13 11.52 -3.88
C VAL A 147 -14.46 11.57 -2.40
N ALA A 148 -13.53 11.11 -1.56
CA ALA A 148 -13.68 11.16 -0.12
C ALA A 148 -12.46 11.76 0.57
N TYR A 149 -12.71 12.71 1.46
CA TYR A 149 -11.76 13.24 2.43
C TYR A 149 -12.19 12.75 3.80
N MET A 150 -11.91 11.47 4.06
CA MET A 150 -12.45 10.72 5.19
C MET A 150 -11.37 9.81 5.82
N PRO A 151 -11.44 9.55 7.13
CA PRO A 151 -10.57 8.59 7.79
C PRO A 151 -10.95 7.14 7.44
N ASN A 152 -10.17 6.17 7.97
CA ASN A 152 -10.40 4.74 7.77
C ASN A 152 -11.54 4.21 8.67
N ILE A 153 -12.76 4.49 8.27
CA ILE A 153 -14.00 4.17 9.00
C ILE A 153 -15.01 3.47 8.08
N PRO A 154 -16.04 2.77 8.63
CA PRO A 154 -17.03 2.05 7.83
C PRO A 154 -17.74 2.90 6.79
N GLU A 155 -18.03 4.16 7.10
CA GLU A 155 -18.72 5.07 6.19
C GLU A 155 -17.92 5.36 4.91
N ALA A 156 -16.59 5.36 4.98
CA ALA A 156 -15.74 5.49 3.78
C ALA A 156 -15.89 4.27 2.86
N ILE A 157 -16.03 3.07 3.44
CA ILE A 157 -16.26 1.82 2.69
C ILE A 157 -17.67 1.80 2.10
N VAL A 158 -18.68 2.23 2.86
CA VAL A 158 -20.06 2.37 2.37
C VAL A 158 -20.10 3.30 1.16
N ALA A 159 -19.46 4.48 1.24
CA ALA A 159 -19.39 5.44 0.14
C ALA A 159 -18.65 4.87 -1.08
N PHE A 160 -17.56 4.15 -0.88
CA PHE A 160 -16.81 3.47 -1.95
C PHE A 160 -17.67 2.41 -2.65
N LEU A 161 -18.27 1.49 -1.89
CA LEU A 161 -19.07 0.41 -2.46
C LEU A 161 -20.34 0.93 -3.17
N ALA A 162 -20.96 1.99 -2.63
CA ALA A 162 -22.07 2.68 -3.28
C ALA A 162 -21.64 3.28 -4.62
N THR A 163 -20.49 3.95 -4.66
CA THR A 163 -19.89 4.52 -5.87
C THR A 163 -19.61 3.43 -6.91
N ALA A 164 -18.95 2.35 -6.51
CA ALA A 164 -18.61 1.22 -7.38
C ALA A 164 -19.87 0.52 -7.91
N SER A 165 -20.93 0.40 -7.10
CA SER A 165 -22.21 -0.23 -7.50
C SER A 165 -22.89 0.49 -8.67
N ILE A 166 -22.69 1.80 -8.81
CA ILE A 166 -23.23 2.65 -9.89
C ILE A 166 -22.32 2.59 -11.14
N GLY A 167 -21.08 2.06 -11.02
CA GLY A 167 -20.07 2.20 -12.04
C GLY A 167 -19.42 3.59 -12.10
N ALA A 168 -19.56 4.37 -11.03
CA ALA A 168 -18.84 5.63 -10.84
C ALA A 168 -17.42 5.34 -10.32
N VAL A 169 -16.53 6.32 -10.43
CA VAL A 169 -15.10 6.21 -10.16
C VAL A 169 -14.79 6.80 -8.79
N TRP A 170 -14.13 6.00 -7.95
CA TRP A 170 -13.76 6.39 -6.60
C TRP A 170 -12.37 7.00 -6.50
N SER A 171 -12.16 7.92 -5.57
CA SER A 171 -10.83 8.26 -5.07
C SER A 171 -10.91 8.77 -3.62
N SER A 172 -9.85 8.60 -2.84
CA SER A 172 -9.85 9.02 -1.44
C SER A 172 -8.52 9.63 -1.00
N CYS A 173 -8.62 10.55 -0.05
CA CYS A 173 -7.51 11.09 0.73
C CYS A 173 -7.88 11.06 2.21
N SER A 174 -6.90 10.79 3.05
CA SER A 174 -7.06 10.87 4.49
C SER A 174 -7.19 12.33 4.97
N PRO A 175 -7.96 12.62 6.03
CA PRO A 175 -8.18 13.99 6.52
C PRO A 175 -6.94 14.62 7.17
N ASP A 176 -5.85 13.88 7.34
CA ASP A 176 -4.54 14.38 7.75
C ASP A 176 -3.76 15.04 6.59
N PHE A 177 -4.15 14.80 5.33
CA PHE A 177 -3.60 15.56 4.20
C PHE A 177 -4.01 17.03 4.26
N GLY A 178 -3.06 17.92 4.04
CA GLY A 178 -3.34 19.34 3.91
C GLY A 178 -4.09 19.68 2.61
N PRO A 179 -4.77 20.86 2.57
CA PRO A 179 -5.66 21.22 1.46
C PRO A 179 -4.98 21.23 0.09
N ALA A 180 -3.75 21.71 -0.01
CA ALA A 180 -3.01 21.73 -1.29
C ALA A 180 -2.81 20.31 -1.83
N SER A 181 -2.41 19.37 -0.98
CA SER A 181 -2.21 17.98 -1.38
C SER A 181 -3.49 17.29 -1.83
N VAL A 182 -4.63 17.61 -1.21
CA VAL A 182 -5.95 17.08 -1.62
C VAL A 182 -6.38 17.68 -2.96
N ILE A 183 -6.20 19.01 -3.13
CA ILE A 183 -6.49 19.73 -4.38
C ILE A 183 -5.65 19.18 -5.53
N ASP A 184 -4.34 19.01 -5.32
CA ASP A 184 -3.41 18.47 -6.33
C ASP A 184 -3.82 17.08 -6.84
N ARG A 185 -4.57 16.34 -6.05
CA ARG A 185 -5.11 15.03 -6.40
C ARG A 185 -6.49 15.14 -7.04
N PHE A 186 -7.45 15.62 -6.28
CA PHE A 186 -8.85 15.56 -6.66
C PHE A 186 -9.22 16.48 -7.81
N ALA A 187 -8.59 17.68 -7.92
CA ALA A 187 -8.86 18.59 -9.02
C ALA A 187 -8.50 18.00 -10.39
N GLN A 188 -7.53 17.07 -10.45
CA GLN A 188 -7.16 16.41 -11.71
C GLN A 188 -8.30 15.60 -12.32
N ILE A 189 -9.19 15.05 -11.48
CA ILE A 189 -10.25 14.13 -11.91
C ILE A 189 -11.63 14.78 -11.93
N GLU A 190 -11.75 16.08 -11.61
CA GLU A 190 -12.97 16.86 -11.66
C GLU A 190 -14.16 16.15 -10.97
N PRO A 191 -14.11 15.95 -9.65
CA PRO A 191 -15.12 15.18 -8.92
C PRO A 191 -16.48 15.90 -8.88
N LYS A 192 -17.57 15.11 -8.88
CA LYS A 192 -18.94 15.61 -8.82
C LYS A 192 -19.47 15.68 -7.39
N VAL A 193 -19.10 14.70 -6.55
CA VAL A 193 -19.49 14.62 -5.14
C VAL A 193 -18.25 14.42 -4.28
N LEU A 194 -18.20 15.12 -3.15
CA LEU A 194 -17.22 14.97 -2.10
C LEU A 194 -17.89 14.41 -0.84
N PHE A 195 -17.45 13.26 -0.36
CA PHE A 195 -17.70 12.80 1.00
C PHE A 195 -16.61 13.32 1.93
N ALA A 196 -16.97 13.78 3.11
CA ALA A 196 -16.00 14.31 4.07
C ALA A 196 -16.46 14.11 5.51
N VAL A 197 -15.53 14.25 6.45
CA VAL A 197 -15.81 14.42 7.88
C VAL A 197 -15.67 15.89 8.27
N ASP A 198 -16.39 16.32 9.30
CA ASP A 198 -16.23 17.65 9.91
C ASP A 198 -14.86 17.83 10.58
N GLY A 199 -14.29 16.74 11.07
CA GLY A 199 -13.00 16.67 11.72
C GLY A 199 -12.67 15.25 12.17
N TYR A 200 -11.51 15.05 12.80
CA TYR A 200 -11.05 13.75 13.29
C TYR A 200 -10.17 13.92 14.53
N SER A 201 -9.86 12.83 15.23
CA SER A 201 -8.89 12.80 16.33
C SER A 201 -7.62 12.07 15.93
N TYR A 202 -6.46 12.57 16.38
CA TYR A 202 -5.18 11.91 16.17
C TYR A 202 -4.22 12.22 17.33
N GLY A 203 -3.76 11.17 18.02
CA GLY A 203 -2.91 11.31 19.21
C GLY A 203 -3.60 12.04 20.35
N GLY A 204 -4.91 11.83 20.53
CA GLY A 204 -5.74 12.47 21.55
C GLY A 204 -6.09 13.95 21.27
N LYS A 205 -5.81 14.45 20.06
CA LYS A 205 -6.12 15.83 19.65
C LYS A 205 -7.17 15.84 18.55
N GLY A 206 -8.19 16.69 18.72
CA GLY A 206 -9.20 16.94 17.68
C GLY A 206 -8.70 17.92 16.62
N PHE A 207 -9.01 17.63 15.37
CA PHE A 207 -8.67 18.46 14.20
C PHE A 207 -9.93 18.76 13.39
N ASP A 208 -10.42 20.00 13.50
CA ASP A 208 -11.53 20.51 12.68
C ASP A 208 -11.08 20.63 11.22
N ARG A 209 -11.93 20.19 10.27
CA ARG A 209 -11.65 20.24 8.84
C ARG A 209 -12.60 21.10 8.02
N ARG A 210 -13.58 21.76 8.66
CA ARG A 210 -14.59 22.57 7.97
C ARG A 210 -14.00 23.70 7.12
N GLU A 211 -12.95 24.39 7.63
CA GLU A 211 -12.23 25.40 6.84
C GLU A 211 -11.52 24.78 5.62
N VAL A 212 -10.95 23.58 5.79
CA VAL A 212 -10.33 22.84 4.68
C VAL A 212 -11.38 22.49 3.63
N LEU A 213 -12.57 22.02 4.04
CA LEU A 213 -13.66 21.69 3.12
C LEU A 213 -14.10 22.91 2.29
N THR A 214 -14.16 24.11 2.89
CA THR A 214 -14.44 25.35 2.16
C THR A 214 -13.39 25.60 1.07
N LYS A 215 -12.10 25.45 1.39
CA LYS A 215 -10.99 25.60 0.42
C LYS A 215 -11.07 24.56 -0.71
N LEU A 216 -11.44 23.31 -0.37
CA LEU A 216 -11.63 22.26 -1.38
C LEU A 216 -12.78 22.59 -2.34
N GLN A 217 -13.92 23.09 -1.82
CA GLN A 217 -15.05 23.52 -2.65
C GLN A 217 -14.70 24.70 -3.57
N GLU A 218 -13.91 25.65 -3.09
CA GLU A 218 -13.43 26.78 -3.88
C GLU A 218 -12.50 26.34 -5.02
N ALA A 219 -11.61 25.40 -4.74
CA ALA A 219 -10.62 24.90 -5.70
C ALA A 219 -11.18 23.89 -6.72
N MET A 220 -12.33 23.28 -6.43
CA MET A 220 -12.94 22.26 -7.29
C MET A 220 -14.35 22.67 -7.74
N PRO A 221 -14.46 23.53 -8.80
CA PRO A 221 -15.75 24.02 -9.28
C PRO A 221 -16.66 22.93 -9.87
N SER A 222 -16.13 21.75 -10.16
CA SER A 222 -16.89 20.59 -10.61
C SER A 222 -17.79 19.99 -9.51
N LEU A 223 -17.48 20.24 -8.22
CA LEU A 223 -18.26 19.74 -7.09
C LEU A 223 -19.66 20.33 -7.08
N GLN A 224 -20.65 19.44 -7.13
CA GLN A 224 -22.07 19.77 -7.05
C GLN A 224 -22.63 19.59 -5.64
N ARG A 225 -22.06 18.66 -4.86
CA ARG A 225 -22.49 18.36 -3.48
C ARG A 225 -21.30 17.97 -2.62
N THR A 226 -21.37 18.34 -1.36
CA THR A 226 -20.46 17.84 -0.31
C THR A 226 -21.32 17.14 0.75
N VAL A 227 -21.09 15.87 0.98
CA VAL A 227 -21.75 15.08 2.02
C VAL A 227 -20.84 15.01 3.23
N VAL A 228 -21.30 15.57 4.35
CA VAL A 228 -20.49 15.64 5.57
C VAL A 228 -21.01 14.66 6.61
N LEU A 229 -20.12 13.79 7.09
CA LEU A 229 -20.34 12.93 8.24
C LEU A 229 -19.94 13.70 9.52
N PRO A 230 -20.87 13.96 10.46
CA PRO A 230 -20.53 14.40 11.81
C PRO A 230 -19.69 13.33 12.50
N TYR A 231 -18.39 13.57 12.68
CA TYR A 231 -17.46 12.58 13.23
C TYR A 231 -16.72 13.11 14.46
N LEU A 232 -16.21 14.34 14.42
CA LEU A 232 -15.57 15.01 15.55
C LEU A 232 -16.60 15.73 16.44
N ASP A 233 -17.57 16.41 15.82
CA ASP A 233 -18.65 17.14 16.49
C ASP A 233 -19.98 16.50 16.07
N ALA A 234 -20.87 16.19 17.01
CA ALA A 234 -22.18 15.60 16.72
C ALA A 234 -23.11 16.53 15.93
N GLU A 235 -22.96 17.85 16.14
CA GLU A 235 -23.78 18.89 15.51
C GLU A 235 -22.90 20.00 14.88
N PRO A 236 -22.10 19.67 13.86
CA PRO A 236 -21.19 20.63 13.25
C PRO A 236 -21.97 21.73 12.51
N ASP A 237 -21.51 22.98 12.65
CA ASP A 237 -22.01 24.06 11.80
C ASP A 237 -21.50 23.89 10.36
N LEU A 238 -22.39 23.53 9.45
CA LEU A 238 -22.10 23.37 8.03
C LEU A 238 -22.50 24.59 7.18
N SER A 239 -22.99 25.67 7.80
CA SER A 239 -23.45 26.87 7.08
C SER A 239 -22.38 27.54 6.19
N PRO A 240 -21.07 27.44 6.47
CA PRO A 240 -20.02 27.97 5.58
C PRO A 240 -19.85 27.17 4.28
N LEU A 241 -20.33 25.92 4.23
CA LEU A 241 -20.16 25.03 3.09
C LEU A 241 -21.30 25.21 2.08
N ARG A 242 -20.92 25.34 0.81
CA ARG A 242 -21.87 25.41 -0.30
C ARG A 242 -22.51 24.04 -0.56
N ASP A 243 -23.85 24.00 -0.70
CA ASP A 243 -24.58 22.78 -1.07
C ASP A 243 -24.19 21.55 -0.23
N ALA A 244 -23.96 21.74 1.07
CA ALA A 244 -23.65 20.67 1.99
C ALA A 244 -24.91 19.87 2.37
N LEU A 245 -24.74 18.55 2.49
CA LEU A 245 -25.74 17.59 2.94
C LEU A 245 -25.13 16.78 4.09
N ARG A 246 -25.91 16.49 5.12
CA ARG A 246 -25.48 15.59 6.19
C ARG A 246 -25.53 14.13 5.72
N TRP A 247 -24.63 13.31 6.24
CA TRP A 247 -24.59 11.87 5.96
C TRP A 247 -25.91 11.16 6.32
N ASP A 248 -26.48 11.48 7.48
CA ASP A 248 -27.74 10.91 7.95
C ASP A 248 -28.94 11.29 7.07
N GLU A 249 -28.96 12.48 6.49
CA GLU A 249 -29.96 12.91 5.51
C GLU A 249 -29.86 12.09 4.22
N LEU A 250 -28.64 11.84 3.73
CA LEU A 250 -28.42 11.00 2.56
C LEU A 250 -28.89 9.56 2.80
N LEU A 251 -28.58 8.98 3.96
CA LEU A 251 -29.04 7.65 4.34
C LEU A 251 -30.56 7.56 4.44
N ALA A 252 -31.19 8.57 5.06
CA ALA A 252 -32.65 8.60 5.23
C ALA A 252 -33.40 8.68 3.88
N ALA A 253 -32.87 9.44 2.93
CA ALA A 253 -33.46 9.55 1.59
C ALA A 253 -33.47 8.22 0.83
N GLY A 254 -32.45 7.38 1.02
CA GLY A 254 -32.31 6.09 0.34
C GLY A 254 -32.71 4.85 1.15
N ALA A 255 -33.29 4.99 2.34
CA ALA A 255 -33.45 3.91 3.33
C ALA A 255 -34.16 2.65 2.82
N GLU A 256 -35.14 2.79 1.91
CA GLU A 256 -35.91 1.69 1.34
C GLU A 256 -35.44 1.25 -0.05
N ALA A 257 -34.32 1.81 -0.53
CA ALA A 257 -33.85 1.53 -1.88
C ALA A 257 -33.21 0.12 -1.97
N PRO A 258 -33.49 -0.64 -3.02
CA PRO A 258 -32.78 -1.90 -3.24
C PRO A 258 -31.37 -1.64 -3.76
N LEU A 259 -30.38 -2.45 -3.31
CA LEU A 259 -29.05 -2.42 -3.87
C LEU A 259 -29.08 -2.96 -5.31
N ARG A 260 -28.51 -2.19 -6.22
CA ARG A 260 -28.41 -2.53 -7.65
C ARG A 260 -27.00 -2.29 -8.13
N PHE A 261 -26.52 -3.19 -8.99
CA PHE A 261 -25.18 -3.14 -9.55
C PHE A 261 -25.24 -2.86 -11.04
N GLU A 262 -24.46 -1.88 -11.49
CA GLU A 262 -24.29 -1.60 -12.91
C GLU A 262 -23.05 -2.35 -13.41
N ARG A 263 -23.23 -3.40 -14.21
CA ARG A 263 -22.12 -4.14 -14.81
C ARG A 263 -21.52 -3.31 -15.95
N VAL A 264 -20.20 -3.10 -15.85
CA VAL A 264 -19.40 -2.25 -16.73
C VAL A 264 -18.32 -3.06 -17.42
N PRO A 265 -17.70 -2.58 -18.54
CA PRO A 265 -16.57 -3.27 -19.17
C PRO A 265 -15.47 -3.62 -18.16
N PHE A 266 -14.70 -4.66 -18.44
CA PHE A 266 -13.64 -5.17 -17.56
C PHE A 266 -12.62 -4.09 -17.17
N ASP A 267 -12.22 -3.23 -18.10
CA ASP A 267 -11.27 -2.14 -17.96
C ASP A 267 -11.91 -0.81 -17.50
N HIS A 268 -13.22 -0.79 -17.22
CA HIS A 268 -13.89 0.41 -16.72
C HIS A 268 -13.27 0.84 -15.38
N PRO A 269 -12.96 2.14 -15.20
CA PRO A 269 -12.34 2.63 -13.97
C PRO A 269 -13.12 2.27 -12.70
N LEU A 270 -12.41 1.70 -11.72
CA LEU A 270 -12.92 1.46 -10.37
C LEU A 270 -12.54 2.63 -9.45
N TRP A 271 -11.25 2.94 -9.43
CA TRP A 271 -10.70 4.01 -8.61
C TRP A 271 -9.49 4.69 -9.25
N VAL A 272 -9.17 5.85 -8.70
CA VAL A 272 -7.94 6.59 -9.02
C VAL A 272 -7.09 6.66 -7.76
N LEU A 273 -5.88 6.12 -7.83
CA LEU A 273 -4.86 6.21 -6.81
C LEU A 273 -3.79 7.22 -7.20
N TYR A 274 -3.05 7.70 -6.22
CA TYR A 274 -2.01 8.69 -6.47
C TYR A 274 -0.67 8.20 -5.94
N SER A 275 0.35 8.30 -6.77
CA SER A 275 1.75 8.14 -6.37
C SER A 275 2.51 9.43 -6.59
N SER A 276 3.54 9.66 -5.78
CA SER A 276 4.42 10.81 -5.96
C SER A 276 5.10 10.74 -7.32
N GLY A 277 4.84 11.73 -8.17
CA GLY A 277 5.55 11.90 -9.44
C GLY A 277 6.97 12.44 -9.22
N THR A 278 7.88 12.14 -10.14
CA THR A 278 9.23 12.71 -10.13
C THR A 278 9.25 14.19 -10.53
N THR A 279 8.20 14.68 -11.19
CA THR A 279 8.12 16.04 -11.71
C THR A 279 6.67 16.56 -11.64
N GLY A 280 6.32 17.37 -10.63
CA GLY A 280 5.04 18.08 -10.59
C GLY A 280 3.92 17.38 -9.84
N LEU A 281 2.69 17.40 -10.39
CA LEU A 281 1.51 16.81 -9.76
C LEU A 281 1.65 15.29 -9.57
N PRO A 282 1.02 14.72 -8.51
CA PRO A 282 0.96 13.27 -8.33
C PRO A 282 0.38 12.56 -9.57
N LYS A 283 0.92 11.39 -9.90
CA LYS A 283 0.36 10.55 -10.98
C LYS A 283 -1.02 10.06 -10.56
N ALA A 284 -2.06 10.39 -11.32
CA ALA A 284 -3.42 9.93 -11.10
C ALA A 284 -3.62 8.59 -11.84
N ILE A 285 -3.43 7.49 -11.13
CA ILE A 285 -3.36 6.13 -11.63
C ILE A 285 -4.75 5.53 -11.66
N VAL A 286 -5.25 5.18 -12.84
CA VAL A 286 -6.58 4.59 -13.04
C VAL A 286 -6.47 3.08 -13.13
N GLN A 287 -7.22 2.38 -12.29
CA GLN A 287 -7.28 0.92 -12.30
C GLN A 287 -8.71 0.44 -12.60
N GLY A 288 -8.81 -0.63 -13.40
CA GLY A 288 -10.08 -1.17 -13.87
C GLY A 288 -10.74 -2.12 -12.87
N GLN A 289 -12.08 -2.18 -12.91
CA GLN A 289 -12.86 -3.03 -12.01
C GLN A 289 -12.49 -4.51 -12.12
N GLY A 290 -12.39 -5.04 -13.32
CA GLY A 290 -12.09 -6.46 -13.53
C GLY A 290 -10.66 -6.83 -13.16
N GLY A 291 -9.70 -5.96 -13.50
CA GLY A 291 -8.28 -6.19 -13.18
C GLY A 291 -8.03 -6.27 -11.69
N ILE A 292 -8.59 -5.31 -10.93
CA ILE A 292 -8.49 -5.29 -9.47
C ILE A 292 -9.25 -6.47 -8.85
N LEU A 293 -10.45 -6.78 -9.35
CA LEU A 293 -11.22 -7.91 -8.85
C LEU A 293 -10.43 -9.23 -8.91
N LEU A 294 -9.89 -9.58 -10.08
CA LEU A 294 -9.15 -10.82 -10.26
C LEU A 294 -7.86 -10.85 -9.44
N GLU A 295 -7.11 -9.74 -9.45
CA GLU A 295 -5.86 -9.63 -8.71
C GLU A 295 -6.08 -9.75 -7.19
N HIS A 296 -7.09 -9.07 -6.65
CA HIS A 296 -7.36 -9.10 -5.22
C HIS A 296 -8.02 -10.40 -4.77
N LEU A 297 -8.89 -11.03 -5.57
CA LEU A 297 -9.37 -12.39 -5.29
C LEU A 297 -8.20 -13.37 -5.18
N LYS A 298 -7.32 -13.38 -6.17
CA LYS A 298 -6.10 -14.19 -6.15
C LYS A 298 -5.23 -13.89 -4.92
N LYS A 299 -4.97 -12.61 -4.65
CA LYS A 299 -4.02 -12.20 -3.61
C LYS A 299 -4.52 -12.51 -2.21
N LEU A 300 -5.78 -12.18 -1.92
CA LEU A 300 -6.35 -12.36 -0.58
C LEU A 300 -6.62 -13.83 -0.24
N HIS A 301 -7.10 -14.61 -1.20
CA HIS A 301 -7.31 -16.03 -0.96
C HIS A 301 -6.00 -16.83 -1.00
N LEU A 302 -5.20 -16.70 -2.08
CA LEU A 302 -4.07 -17.59 -2.29
C LEU A 302 -2.78 -17.15 -1.60
N HIS A 303 -2.58 -15.84 -1.38
CA HIS A 303 -1.35 -15.28 -0.81
C HIS A 303 -1.49 -14.74 0.63
N VAL A 304 -2.68 -14.38 1.05
CA VAL A 304 -3.00 -14.04 2.45
C VAL A 304 -3.60 -15.23 3.18
N ASP A 305 -4.06 -16.23 2.43
CA ASP A 305 -4.70 -17.44 2.96
C ASP A 305 -5.94 -17.15 3.80
N ALA A 306 -6.77 -16.20 3.34
CA ALA A 306 -7.98 -15.78 4.04
C ALA A 306 -9.06 -16.87 4.03
N HIS A 307 -9.60 -17.18 5.21
CA HIS A 307 -10.61 -18.21 5.44
C HIS A 307 -11.88 -17.62 6.07
N PRO A 308 -13.03 -18.35 5.99
CA PRO A 308 -14.22 -17.99 6.74
C PRO A 308 -13.93 -17.83 8.23
N GLY A 309 -14.44 -16.73 8.82
CA GLY A 309 -14.25 -16.40 10.23
C GLY A 309 -12.92 -15.72 10.55
N ASP A 310 -12.04 -15.50 9.57
CA ASP A 310 -10.86 -14.68 9.77
C ASP A 310 -11.23 -13.21 9.96
N ARG A 311 -10.33 -12.46 10.60
CA ARG A 311 -10.43 -11.04 10.86
C ARG A 311 -9.15 -10.38 10.37
N LEU A 312 -9.25 -9.78 9.18
CA LEU A 312 -8.11 -9.21 8.47
C LEU A 312 -7.93 -7.75 8.87
N PHE A 313 -6.77 -7.41 9.35
CA PHE A 313 -6.40 -6.06 9.73
C PHE A 313 -5.15 -5.62 8.98
N TRP A 314 -5.15 -4.39 8.47
CA TRP A 314 -3.92 -3.69 8.06
C TRP A 314 -4.00 -2.25 8.53
N PHE A 315 -3.02 -1.83 9.34
CA PHE A 315 -2.96 -0.43 9.71
C PHE A 315 -2.69 0.43 8.48
N THR A 316 -3.63 1.29 8.14
CA THR A 316 -3.59 2.12 6.94
C THR A 316 -4.47 3.36 7.10
N THR A 317 -4.24 4.34 6.22
CA THR A 317 -5.15 5.48 6.01
C THR A 317 -5.79 5.37 4.62
N THR A 318 -6.87 6.09 4.38
CA THR A 318 -7.55 6.13 3.07
C THR A 318 -6.70 6.74 1.95
N GLY A 319 -5.60 7.41 2.30
CA GLY A 319 -4.62 7.96 1.36
C GLY A 319 -3.50 6.99 0.96
N TRP A 320 -3.48 5.77 1.51
CA TRP A 320 -2.49 4.74 1.19
C TRP A 320 -3.14 3.54 0.51
N MET A 321 -2.49 2.98 -0.54
CA MET A 321 -3.06 1.85 -1.31
C MET A 321 -3.39 0.61 -0.47
N MET A 322 -2.81 0.46 0.72
CA MET A 322 -3.16 -0.63 1.62
C MET A 322 -4.61 -0.54 2.13
N TRP A 323 -5.24 0.64 2.09
CA TRP A 323 -6.67 0.77 2.30
C TRP A 323 -7.47 0.02 1.22
N ASN A 324 -7.12 0.21 -0.04
CA ASN A 324 -7.75 -0.47 -1.18
C ASN A 324 -7.57 -1.99 -1.07
N PHE A 325 -6.39 -2.43 -0.60
CA PHE A 325 -6.10 -3.84 -0.37
C PHE A 325 -6.94 -4.43 0.75
N ILE A 326 -7.02 -3.80 1.93
CA ILE A 326 -7.77 -4.34 3.07
C ILE A 326 -9.29 -4.30 2.84
N VAL A 327 -9.80 -3.27 2.17
CA VAL A 327 -11.22 -3.20 1.77
C VAL A 327 -11.59 -4.36 0.85
N SER A 328 -10.67 -4.77 -0.02
CA SER A 328 -10.88 -5.97 -0.86
C SER A 328 -10.90 -7.28 -0.05
N GLY A 329 -10.54 -7.25 1.25
CA GLY A 329 -10.80 -8.38 2.17
C GLY A 329 -12.27 -8.77 2.22
N LEU A 330 -13.18 -7.83 1.92
CA LEU A 330 -14.61 -8.10 1.78
C LEU A 330 -14.98 -8.98 0.56
N LEU A 331 -14.07 -9.19 -0.39
CA LEU A 331 -14.23 -10.20 -1.45
C LEU A 331 -14.10 -11.65 -0.93
N THR A 332 -13.54 -11.82 0.27
CA THR A 332 -13.38 -13.12 0.93
C THR A 332 -14.53 -13.36 1.92
N GLU A 333 -14.55 -14.53 2.57
CA GLU A 333 -15.49 -14.82 3.67
C GLU A 333 -14.99 -14.33 5.04
N ALA A 334 -13.89 -13.57 5.06
CA ALA A 334 -13.34 -12.96 6.27
C ALA A 334 -14.02 -11.61 6.56
N ALA A 335 -14.01 -11.22 7.83
CA ALA A 335 -14.31 -9.85 8.21
C ALA A 335 -13.04 -8.99 8.11
N ILE A 336 -13.20 -7.68 7.87
CA ILE A 336 -12.10 -6.73 7.96
C ILE A 336 -12.17 -5.92 9.25
N VAL A 337 -11.01 -5.52 9.76
CA VAL A 337 -10.91 -4.68 10.96
C VAL A 337 -10.33 -3.33 10.56
N LEU A 338 -11.00 -2.24 10.93
CA LEU A 338 -10.59 -0.87 10.66
C LEU A 338 -10.15 -0.18 11.94
N TYR A 339 -9.14 0.67 11.83
CA TYR A 339 -8.72 1.57 12.89
C TYR A 339 -8.43 2.96 12.34
N ASP A 340 -9.00 3.99 12.99
CA ASP A 340 -8.70 5.39 12.74
C ASP A 340 -8.07 6.02 13.99
N GLY A 341 -6.85 6.50 13.88
CA GLY A 341 -6.09 7.11 14.95
C GLY A 341 -4.59 6.91 14.83
N ASN A 342 -3.85 7.46 15.79
CA ASN A 342 -2.41 7.30 15.86
C ASN A 342 -2.05 5.89 16.37
N PRO A 343 -1.25 5.10 15.64
CA PRO A 343 -0.88 3.73 16.03
C PRO A 343 -0.03 3.67 17.30
N GLY A 344 0.55 4.81 17.71
CA GLY A 344 1.35 4.94 18.93
C GLY A 344 0.62 5.65 20.07
N TYR A 345 -0.69 5.83 20.02
CA TYR A 345 -1.47 6.50 21.08
C TYR A 345 -2.49 5.56 21.72
N PRO A 346 -2.61 5.52 23.07
CA PRO A 346 -1.80 6.29 24.04
C PRO A 346 -0.34 5.83 24.16
N ASP A 347 -0.02 4.65 23.67
CA ASP A 347 1.33 4.08 23.58
C ASP A 347 1.44 3.08 22.40
N MET A 348 2.64 2.59 22.14
CA MET A 348 2.91 1.68 21.02
C MET A 348 2.27 0.28 21.17
N GLY A 349 1.60 -0.01 22.27
CA GLY A 349 0.80 -1.22 22.49
C GLY A 349 -0.63 -1.14 21.94
N ALA A 350 -1.13 0.06 21.61
CA ALA A 350 -2.54 0.29 21.27
C ALA A 350 -3.09 -0.62 20.18
N LEU A 351 -2.35 -0.84 19.08
CA LEU A 351 -2.79 -1.73 18.01
C LEU A 351 -2.74 -3.22 18.41
N TRP A 352 -1.86 -3.59 19.33
CA TRP A 352 -1.81 -4.95 19.87
C TRP A 352 -2.97 -5.23 20.83
N ASP A 353 -3.41 -4.20 21.60
CA ASP A 353 -4.63 -4.26 22.40
C ASP A 353 -5.88 -4.38 21.50
N LEU A 354 -5.89 -3.69 20.36
CA LEU A 354 -6.93 -3.88 19.35
C LEU A 354 -6.90 -5.31 18.78
N ALA A 355 -5.71 -5.87 18.54
CA ALA A 355 -5.56 -7.23 18.02
C ALA A 355 -6.17 -8.27 18.98
N GLU A 356 -5.97 -8.13 20.28
CA GLU A 356 -6.62 -8.95 21.31
C GLU A 356 -8.13 -8.74 21.31
N ARG A 357 -8.59 -7.49 21.48
CA ARG A 357 -10.03 -7.16 21.62
C ARG A 357 -10.86 -7.54 20.40
N ALA A 358 -10.35 -7.27 19.21
CA ALA A 358 -10.99 -7.62 17.95
C ALA A 358 -10.70 -9.06 17.50
N ARG A 359 -9.86 -9.83 18.24
CA ARG A 359 -9.43 -11.19 17.88
C ARG A 359 -8.92 -11.27 16.45
N ILE A 360 -8.02 -10.37 16.09
CA ILE A 360 -7.44 -10.27 14.74
C ILE A 360 -6.70 -11.58 14.43
N THR A 361 -6.95 -12.14 13.24
CA THR A 361 -6.27 -13.35 12.77
C THR A 361 -5.10 -13.06 11.86
N MET A 362 -5.15 -11.94 11.10
CA MET A 362 -4.05 -11.43 10.29
C MET A 362 -3.81 -9.96 10.64
N PHE A 363 -2.62 -9.67 11.17
CA PHE A 363 -2.20 -8.32 11.59
C PHE A 363 -1.19 -7.76 10.60
N GLY A 364 -1.63 -6.83 9.75
CA GLY A 364 -0.79 -6.16 8.77
C GLY A 364 -0.35 -4.77 9.24
N THR A 365 0.92 -4.45 9.01
CA THR A 365 1.50 -3.16 9.39
C THR A 365 2.67 -2.77 8.48
N SER A 366 3.38 -1.69 8.83
CA SER A 366 4.61 -1.28 8.17
C SER A 366 5.86 -1.77 8.93
N ALA A 367 6.97 -1.95 8.22
CA ALA A 367 8.26 -2.23 8.85
C ALA A 367 8.67 -1.12 9.84
N ALA A 368 8.29 0.14 9.56
CA ALA A 368 8.53 1.27 10.45
C ALA A 368 7.78 1.14 11.79
N PHE A 369 6.54 0.64 11.79
CA PHE A 369 5.79 0.39 13.02
C PHE A 369 6.43 -0.72 13.86
N ILE A 370 6.88 -1.80 13.22
CA ILE A 370 7.61 -2.90 13.90
C ILE A 370 8.88 -2.34 14.56
N ALA A 371 9.67 -1.57 13.82
CA ALA A 371 10.88 -0.93 14.36
C ALA A 371 10.58 0.02 15.55
N ALA A 372 9.47 0.77 15.48
CA ALA A 372 9.03 1.62 16.58
C ALA A 372 8.62 0.82 17.83
N CYS A 373 7.92 -0.32 17.65
CA CYS A 373 7.60 -1.25 18.74
C CYS A 373 8.86 -1.83 19.39
N MET A 374 9.83 -2.27 18.59
CA MET A 374 11.13 -2.78 19.06
C MET A 374 11.83 -1.74 19.94
N LYS A 375 11.92 -0.50 19.44
CA LYS A 375 12.56 0.59 20.14
C LYS A 375 11.84 0.98 21.44
N ALA A 376 10.50 0.92 21.45
CA ALA A 376 9.68 1.20 22.65
C ALA A 376 9.68 0.03 23.64
N GLY A 377 10.34 -1.09 23.32
CA GLY A 377 10.37 -2.27 24.17
C GLY A 377 8.99 -2.94 24.34
N VAL A 378 8.14 -2.85 23.32
CA VAL A 378 6.82 -3.49 23.36
C VAL A 378 6.98 -4.99 23.24
N GLU A 379 6.29 -5.71 24.11
CA GLU A 379 6.19 -7.18 24.07
C GLU A 379 4.72 -7.58 23.78
N PRO A 380 4.31 -7.69 22.52
CA PRO A 380 2.91 -7.94 22.18
C PRO A 380 2.34 -9.21 22.80
N GLY A 381 3.09 -10.31 22.80
CA GLY A 381 2.67 -11.59 23.40
C GLY A 381 2.68 -11.65 24.92
N ALA A 382 3.25 -10.63 25.59
CA ALA A 382 3.26 -10.57 27.04
C ALA A 382 2.02 -9.86 27.58
N GLY A 383 1.16 -10.61 28.28
CA GLY A 383 -0.03 -10.04 28.94
C GLY A 383 -1.23 -9.81 28.03
N ARG A 384 -1.19 -10.23 26.76
CA ARG A 384 -2.31 -10.18 25.80
C ARG A 384 -2.65 -11.58 25.32
N ASP A 385 -3.94 -11.85 25.09
CA ASP A 385 -4.40 -13.05 24.42
C ASP A 385 -4.38 -12.87 22.89
N LEU A 386 -3.24 -13.20 22.29
CA LEU A 386 -3.07 -13.21 20.84
C LEU A 386 -3.29 -14.61 20.22
N SER A 387 -3.98 -15.53 20.91
CA SER A 387 -4.20 -16.91 20.43
C SER A 387 -5.00 -17.00 19.12
N ALA A 388 -5.72 -15.95 18.75
CA ALA A 388 -6.41 -15.86 17.45
C ALA A 388 -5.45 -15.50 16.31
N LEU A 389 -4.30 -14.87 16.59
CA LEU A 389 -3.38 -14.36 15.59
C LEU A 389 -2.64 -15.50 14.88
N LYS A 390 -2.86 -15.64 13.58
CA LYS A 390 -2.25 -16.65 12.70
C LYS A 390 -1.08 -16.08 11.90
N ALA A 391 -1.19 -14.81 11.51
CA ALA A 391 -0.23 -14.17 10.60
C ALA A 391 0.06 -12.72 10.94
N VAL A 392 1.31 -12.30 10.67
CA VAL A 392 1.73 -10.90 10.68
C VAL A 392 2.24 -10.54 9.29
N GLY A 393 1.69 -9.45 8.70
CA GLY A 393 2.12 -8.89 7.44
C GLY A 393 2.95 -7.62 7.61
N SER A 394 3.98 -7.43 6.80
CA SER A 394 4.82 -6.22 6.78
C SER A 394 5.03 -5.69 5.37
N THR A 395 4.90 -4.36 5.19
CA THR A 395 5.17 -3.69 3.92
C THR A 395 5.59 -2.22 4.11
N GLY A 396 5.71 -1.46 3.03
CA GLY A 396 6.03 -0.03 3.01
C GLY A 396 7.52 0.28 2.95
N SER A 397 8.35 -0.56 3.54
CA SER A 397 9.80 -0.60 3.43
C SER A 397 10.30 -2.02 3.74
N PRO A 398 11.53 -2.40 3.37
CA PRO A 398 12.08 -3.69 3.75
C PRO A 398 12.08 -3.89 5.27
N LEU A 399 11.58 -5.02 5.73
CA LEU A 399 11.68 -5.41 7.14
C LEU A 399 13.10 -5.86 7.43
N SER A 400 13.73 -5.30 8.48
CA SER A 400 15.08 -5.69 8.86
C SER A 400 15.14 -7.14 9.39
N PRO A 401 16.25 -7.86 9.27
CA PRO A 401 16.42 -9.19 9.85
C PRO A 401 16.08 -9.23 11.36
N GLU A 402 16.43 -8.17 12.10
CA GLU A 402 16.11 -8.02 13.53
C GLU A 402 14.60 -7.90 13.75
N GLY A 403 13.86 -7.29 12.79
CA GLY A 403 12.40 -7.23 12.79
C GLY A 403 11.76 -8.61 12.64
N PHE A 404 12.35 -9.50 11.80
CA PHE A 404 11.93 -10.90 11.73
C PHE A 404 12.13 -11.60 13.06
N ASP A 405 13.33 -11.49 13.66
CA ASP A 405 13.64 -12.10 14.96
C ASP A 405 12.67 -11.63 16.05
N TRP A 406 12.39 -10.33 16.07
CA TRP A 406 11.49 -9.72 17.06
C TRP A 406 10.06 -10.29 16.98
N ILE A 407 9.52 -10.48 15.78
CA ILE A 407 8.18 -11.07 15.61
C ILE A 407 8.13 -12.46 16.25
N TYR A 408 9.12 -13.32 15.96
CA TYR A 408 9.14 -14.68 16.51
C TYR A 408 9.41 -14.74 18.01
N GLN A 409 10.14 -13.76 18.56
CA GLN A 409 10.48 -13.69 19.97
C GLN A 409 9.38 -13.05 20.82
N HIS A 410 8.66 -12.02 20.31
CA HIS A 410 7.78 -11.17 21.12
C HIS A 410 6.30 -11.24 20.70
N VAL A 411 5.98 -11.69 19.49
CA VAL A 411 4.58 -11.87 19.05
C VAL A 411 4.16 -13.34 19.18
N GLY A 412 4.86 -14.25 18.52
CA GLY A 412 4.56 -15.67 18.59
C GLY A 412 5.47 -16.51 17.69
N ALA A 413 6.02 -17.62 18.25
CA ALA A 413 6.93 -18.50 17.52
C ALA A 413 6.25 -19.25 16.36
N ASP A 414 4.96 -19.50 16.46
CA ASP A 414 4.16 -20.23 15.46
C ASP A 414 3.43 -19.28 14.47
N THR A 415 3.63 -17.96 14.62
CA THR A 415 2.99 -16.95 13.75
C THR A 415 3.63 -16.95 12.37
N TRP A 416 2.82 -17.05 11.32
CA TRP A 416 3.30 -16.89 9.97
C TRP A 416 3.64 -15.41 9.70
N LEU A 417 4.91 -15.10 9.52
CA LEU A 417 5.36 -13.76 9.12
C LEU A 417 5.52 -13.70 7.60
N PHE A 418 4.83 -12.76 6.96
CA PHE A 418 5.04 -12.47 5.54
C PHE A 418 5.37 -11.00 5.30
N SER A 419 6.60 -10.75 4.90
CA SER A 419 6.97 -9.47 4.32
C SER A 419 6.56 -9.44 2.85
N THR A 420 6.07 -8.27 2.37
CA THR A 420 5.56 -8.17 1.01
C THR A 420 6.01 -6.87 0.35
N SER A 421 6.36 -6.95 -0.93
CA SER A 421 6.76 -5.82 -1.77
C SER A 421 5.87 -5.72 -2.99
N GLY A 422 5.41 -4.49 -3.25
CA GLY A 422 4.55 -4.15 -4.36
C GLY A 422 4.46 -2.65 -4.57
N GLY A 423 3.48 -2.19 -5.32
CA GLY A 423 3.34 -0.77 -5.64
C GLY A 423 1.90 -0.28 -5.70
N THR A 424 1.73 1.00 -5.41
CA THR A 424 0.48 1.72 -5.64
C THR A 424 0.04 1.59 -7.10
N ASP A 425 1.02 1.55 -8.00
CA ASP A 425 0.80 1.57 -9.44
C ASP A 425 0.00 0.35 -9.94
N LEU A 426 0.29 -0.85 -9.41
CA LEU A 426 -0.48 -2.07 -9.71
C LEU A 426 -1.51 -2.43 -8.63
N CYS A 427 -1.54 -1.69 -7.52
CA CYS A 427 -2.39 -1.92 -6.35
C CYS A 427 -2.30 -3.37 -5.82
N THR A 428 -1.12 -3.95 -5.85
CA THR A 428 -0.83 -5.30 -5.38
C THR A 428 0.64 -5.47 -5.01
N ALA A 429 0.98 -6.66 -4.52
CA ALA A 429 2.37 -7.05 -4.26
C ALA A 429 2.81 -8.13 -5.26
N PHE A 430 4.01 -7.96 -5.81
CA PHE A 430 4.61 -8.90 -6.78
C PHE A 430 5.42 -10.00 -6.10
N VAL A 431 5.95 -9.70 -4.91
CA VAL A 431 6.73 -10.63 -4.08
C VAL A 431 6.16 -10.59 -2.67
N GLY A 432 6.02 -11.72 -2.03
CA GLY A 432 5.44 -11.74 -0.69
C GLY A 432 5.11 -13.11 -0.16
N GLY A 433 4.04 -13.18 0.65
CA GLY A 433 3.66 -14.37 1.40
C GLY A 433 3.10 -15.51 0.56
N VAL A 434 3.44 -16.71 1.00
CA VAL A 434 2.83 -17.98 0.58
C VAL A 434 2.81 -18.88 1.81
N ALA A 435 1.62 -19.11 2.36
CA ALA A 435 1.45 -19.84 3.64
C ALA A 435 2.00 -21.27 3.62
N THR A 436 2.20 -21.85 2.44
CA THR A 436 2.74 -23.20 2.27
C THR A 436 4.27 -23.26 2.14
N LEU A 437 4.96 -22.13 2.26
CA LEU A 437 6.42 -22.04 2.14
C LEU A 437 7.07 -21.58 3.45
N PRO A 438 8.33 -22.00 3.71
CA PRO A 438 9.08 -21.56 4.89
C PRO A 438 9.40 -20.07 4.83
N VAL A 439 9.64 -19.48 6.01
CA VAL A 439 10.12 -18.11 6.19
C VAL A 439 11.60 -18.12 6.55
N TYR A 440 12.37 -17.39 5.78
CA TYR A 440 13.79 -17.18 6.02
C TYR A 440 14.06 -15.75 6.48
N ARG A 441 14.98 -15.59 7.41
CA ARG A 441 15.36 -14.32 8.02
C ARG A 441 15.79 -13.30 6.97
N GLY A 442 15.04 -12.18 6.87
CA GLY A 442 15.34 -11.09 5.95
C GLY A 442 14.95 -11.32 4.48
N GLU A 443 14.27 -12.43 4.16
CA GLU A 443 13.84 -12.75 2.81
C GLU A 443 12.31 -12.73 2.66
N LEU A 444 11.82 -12.27 1.51
CA LEU A 444 10.42 -12.43 1.09
C LEU A 444 10.24 -13.83 0.50
N GLN A 445 9.14 -14.50 0.81
CA GLN A 445 9.01 -15.94 0.54
C GLN A 445 9.00 -16.32 -0.93
N ALA A 446 8.27 -15.58 -1.78
CA ALA A 446 8.16 -15.94 -3.19
C ALA A 446 7.63 -14.80 -4.08
N ARG A 447 7.83 -14.94 -5.39
CA ARG A 447 7.11 -14.14 -6.41
C ARG A 447 5.64 -14.54 -6.41
N ALA A 448 4.74 -13.56 -6.61
CA ALA A 448 3.30 -13.82 -6.63
C ALA A 448 2.86 -14.56 -7.91
N LEU A 449 1.82 -15.39 -7.81
CA LEU A 449 1.21 -16.02 -8.98
C LEU A 449 0.75 -14.97 -10.00
N GLY A 450 0.95 -15.24 -11.28
CA GLY A 450 0.59 -14.35 -12.39
C GLY A 450 1.46 -13.08 -12.48
N ALA A 451 2.52 -12.97 -11.67
CA ALA A 451 3.47 -11.86 -11.74
C ALA A 451 4.85 -12.39 -12.20
N ALA A 452 5.19 -12.12 -13.45
CA ALA A 452 6.46 -12.51 -14.07
C ALA A 452 7.58 -11.56 -13.64
N VAL A 453 7.93 -11.61 -12.35
CA VAL A 453 8.95 -10.76 -11.74
C VAL A 453 10.33 -11.32 -11.99
N GLU A 454 11.23 -10.46 -12.45
CA GLU A 454 12.65 -10.76 -12.64
C GLU A 454 13.52 -9.63 -12.06
N ALA A 455 14.77 -9.94 -11.76
CA ALA A 455 15.83 -8.97 -11.49
C ALA A 455 16.69 -8.84 -12.76
N TRP A 456 16.80 -7.65 -13.35
CA TRP A 456 17.56 -7.43 -14.57
C TRP A 456 18.79 -6.58 -14.32
N ASN A 457 19.92 -6.95 -14.95
CA ASN A 457 21.12 -6.12 -15.01
C ASN A 457 20.95 -4.94 -15.99
N GLU A 458 21.97 -4.10 -16.10
CA GLU A 458 21.96 -2.93 -17.00
C GLU A 458 21.84 -3.29 -18.49
N ALA A 459 22.24 -4.50 -18.86
CA ALA A 459 22.12 -4.98 -20.23
C ALA A 459 20.70 -5.48 -20.56
N GLY A 460 19.78 -5.49 -19.59
CA GLY A 460 18.43 -6.04 -19.75
C GLY A 460 18.40 -7.57 -19.72
N GLU A 461 19.33 -8.19 -19.01
CA GLU A 461 19.39 -9.65 -18.87
C GLU A 461 19.01 -10.06 -17.45
N PRO A 462 18.24 -11.16 -17.28
CA PRO A 462 17.84 -11.66 -15.97
C PRO A 462 19.05 -12.18 -15.17
N VAL A 463 19.08 -11.84 -13.87
CA VAL A 463 20.12 -12.28 -12.93
C VAL A 463 19.51 -12.96 -11.71
N VAL A 464 20.27 -13.87 -11.10
CA VAL A 464 19.92 -14.61 -9.87
C VAL A 464 21.11 -14.59 -8.92
N GLU A 465 20.88 -14.39 -7.62
CA GLU A 465 21.93 -14.15 -6.61
C GLU A 465 22.79 -12.91 -6.93
N GLU A 466 22.20 -11.99 -7.65
CA GLU A 466 22.76 -10.70 -7.99
C GLU A 466 21.65 -9.65 -7.92
N VAL A 467 21.97 -8.45 -7.46
CA VAL A 467 21.02 -7.35 -7.38
C VAL A 467 20.77 -6.76 -8.76
N GLY A 468 19.52 -6.73 -9.18
CA GLY A 468 19.08 -6.14 -10.44
C GLY A 468 17.87 -5.22 -10.27
N GLU A 469 17.50 -4.51 -11.34
CA GLU A 469 16.28 -3.74 -11.40
C GLU A 469 15.06 -4.69 -11.38
N LEU A 470 14.10 -4.44 -10.49
CA LEU A 470 12.85 -5.18 -10.47
C LEU A 470 12.04 -4.86 -11.73
N VAL A 471 11.81 -5.87 -12.53
CA VAL A 471 10.97 -5.77 -13.72
C VAL A 471 9.82 -6.79 -13.68
N VAL A 472 8.73 -6.47 -14.39
CA VAL A 472 7.65 -7.41 -14.66
C VAL A 472 7.58 -7.60 -16.18
N THR A 473 7.88 -8.81 -16.61
CA THR A 473 8.11 -9.11 -18.04
C THR A 473 6.83 -9.48 -18.78
N GLU A 474 5.73 -9.71 -18.06
CA GLU A 474 4.42 -10.07 -18.62
C GLU A 474 3.31 -9.19 -18.06
N PRO A 475 2.24 -8.94 -18.82
CA PRO A 475 1.16 -8.07 -18.35
C PRO A 475 0.37 -8.70 -17.20
N MET A 476 -0.06 -7.85 -16.27
CA MET A 476 -0.96 -8.21 -15.17
C MET A 476 -2.30 -7.47 -15.34
N PRO A 477 -3.44 -8.11 -15.00
CA PRO A 477 -4.77 -7.47 -15.13
C PRO A 477 -4.93 -6.17 -14.31
N SER A 478 -4.21 -6.04 -13.20
CA SER A 478 -4.24 -4.86 -12.33
C SER A 478 -3.29 -3.74 -12.75
N MET A 479 -2.54 -3.88 -13.84
CA MET A 479 -1.79 -2.77 -14.41
C MET A 479 -2.71 -1.58 -14.69
N PRO A 480 -2.23 -0.32 -14.54
CA PRO A 480 -3.05 0.85 -14.80
C PRO A 480 -3.67 0.81 -16.20
N VAL A 481 -4.95 1.13 -16.28
CA VAL A 481 -5.62 1.26 -17.58
C VAL A 481 -5.04 2.48 -18.33
N TYR A 482 -4.85 3.58 -17.59
CA TYR A 482 -4.19 4.82 -18.05
C TYR A 482 -3.88 5.72 -16.85
N PHE A 483 -3.17 6.83 -17.07
CA PHE A 483 -3.11 7.94 -16.12
C PHE A 483 -4.15 8.99 -16.50
N TRP A 484 -4.88 9.50 -15.54
CA TRP A 484 -5.86 10.55 -15.77
C TRP A 484 -5.18 11.81 -16.34
N GLY A 485 -5.72 12.34 -17.44
CA GLY A 485 -5.14 13.49 -18.13
C GLY A 485 -3.84 13.19 -18.90
N ASP A 486 -3.57 11.93 -19.24
CA ASP A 486 -2.45 11.48 -20.08
C ASP A 486 -3.01 10.86 -21.38
N GLU A 487 -3.60 11.73 -22.22
CA GLU A 487 -4.38 11.30 -23.39
C GLU A 487 -3.56 10.53 -24.43
N ASP A 488 -2.27 10.87 -24.60
CA ASP A 488 -1.36 10.21 -25.50
C ASP A 488 -0.58 9.03 -24.86
N GLY A 489 -0.74 8.83 -23.55
CA GLY A 489 -0.06 7.79 -22.77
C GLY A 489 1.45 8.01 -22.64
N SER A 490 1.95 9.23 -22.88
CA SER A 490 3.39 9.53 -22.82
C SER A 490 3.94 9.39 -21.41
N ARG A 491 3.27 9.97 -20.39
CA ARG A 491 3.68 9.89 -19.00
C ARG A 491 3.65 8.44 -18.48
N TYR A 492 2.67 7.64 -18.93
CA TYR A 492 2.59 6.23 -18.58
C TYR A 492 3.78 5.44 -19.14
N ARG A 493 4.10 5.63 -20.43
CA ARG A 493 5.28 5.01 -21.06
C ARG A 493 6.60 5.44 -20.41
N GLU A 494 6.80 6.73 -20.20
CA GLU A 494 7.99 7.27 -19.53
C GLU A 494 8.18 6.72 -18.12
N SER A 495 7.08 6.52 -17.38
CA SER A 495 7.13 6.04 -15.99
C SER A 495 7.66 4.62 -15.87
N TYR A 496 7.32 3.72 -16.82
CA TYR A 496 7.55 2.28 -16.63
C TYR A 496 8.25 1.57 -17.79
N PHE A 497 8.25 2.14 -19.00
CA PHE A 497 8.69 1.45 -20.21
C PHE A 497 9.81 2.16 -20.98
N GLU A 498 10.30 3.31 -20.47
CA GLU A 498 11.36 4.06 -21.15
C GLU A 498 12.69 3.31 -21.12
N MET A 499 13.05 2.72 -19.96
CA MET A 499 14.33 2.02 -19.79
C MET A 499 14.35 0.68 -20.54
N PHE A 500 13.25 -0.08 -20.45
CA PHE A 500 13.10 -1.39 -21.09
C PHE A 500 11.78 -1.42 -21.88
N PRO A 501 11.82 -1.11 -23.19
CA PRO A 501 10.61 -1.09 -24.01
C PRO A 501 9.85 -2.41 -23.97
N GLY A 502 8.55 -2.34 -23.63
CA GLY A 502 7.69 -3.52 -23.52
C GLY A 502 7.83 -4.31 -22.21
N VAL A 503 8.66 -3.85 -21.26
CA VAL A 503 8.84 -4.49 -19.95
C VAL A 503 8.62 -3.45 -18.85
N TRP A 504 7.77 -3.78 -17.88
CA TRP A 504 7.48 -2.91 -16.76
C TRP A 504 8.68 -2.80 -15.82
N ARG A 505 9.27 -1.62 -15.70
CA ARG A 505 10.26 -1.28 -14.70
C ARG A 505 9.58 -0.75 -13.45
N HIS A 506 9.78 -1.39 -12.29
CA HIS A 506 9.13 -0.93 -11.07
C HIS A 506 9.89 0.17 -10.32
N GLY A 507 11.20 0.19 -10.43
CA GLY A 507 12.05 1.16 -9.76
C GLY A 507 12.47 0.71 -8.35
N ASP A 508 12.62 -0.59 -8.13
CA ASP A 508 13.17 -1.20 -6.92
C ASP A 508 14.37 -2.08 -7.26
N TRP A 509 15.32 -2.17 -6.34
CA TRP A 509 16.40 -3.17 -6.41
C TRP A 509 15.94 -4.49 -5.81
N LEU A 510 16.08 -5.54 -6.59
CA LEU A 510 15.67 -6.90 -6.27
C LEU A 510 16.85 -7.87 -6.44
N GLU A 511 17.02 -8.77 -5.48
CA GLU A 511 17.79 -10.00 -5.65
C GLU A 511 16.84 -11.20 -5.54
N LEU A 512 16.90 -12.10 -6.51
CA LEU A 512 16.22 -13.39 -6.48
C LEU A 512 17.24 -14.45 -6.08
N THR A 513 16.91 -15.22 -5.04
CA THR A 513 17.78 -16.32 -4.60
C THR A 513 17.52 -17.60 -5.41
N ARG A 514 18.45 -18.55 -5.41
CA ARG A 514 18.24 -19.88 -6.03
C ARG A 514 17.09 -20.67 -5.41
N ARG A 515 16.69 -20.35 -4.18
CA ARG A 515 15.52 -20.93 -3.52
C ARG A 515 14.19 -20.39 -4.08
N GLY A 516 14.22 -19.30 -4.83
CA GLY A 516 13.05 -18.59 -5.31
C GLY A 516 12.50 -17.54 -4.35
N THR A 517 13.18 -17.31 -3.22
CA THR A 517 12.93 -16.17 -2.32
C THR A 517 13.50 -14.88 -2.90
N ALA A 518 13.18 -13.75 -2.29
CA ALA A 518 13.59 -12.45 -2.78
C ALA A 518 14.09 -11.53 -1.64
N VAL A 519 15.01 -10.63 -1.98
CA VAL A 519 15.45 -9.55 -1.10
C VAL A 519 15.24 -8.22 -1.83
N ILE A 520 14.55 -7.28 -1.18
CA ILE A 520 14.37 -5.92 -1.67
C ILE A 520 15.38 -5.00 -0.99
N TYR A 521 16.20 -4.30 -1.78
CA TYR A 521 17.24 -3.41 -1.28
C TYR A 521 16.81 -1.93 -1.22
N GLY A 522 15.59 -1.63 -1.65
CA GLY A 522 15.03 -0.28 -1.69
C GLY A 522 14.80 0.23 -3.10
N ARG A 523 14.54 1.53 -3.23
CA ARG A 523 14.23 2.18 -4.51
C ARG A 523 15.47 2.29 -5.40
N SER A 524 15.34 1.96 -6.68
CA SER A 524 16.42 2.14 -7.66
C SER A 524 16.59 3.60 -8.11
N ASP A 525 15.54 4.42 -7.98
CA ASP A 525 15.58 5.87 -8.24
C ASP A 525 16.23 6.69 -7.10
N SER A 526 16.35 6.13 -5.89
CA SER A 526 17.09 6.71 -4.76
C SER A 526 18.50 6.11 -4.60
N THR A 527 18.95 5.32 -5.56
CA THR A 527 20.24 4.61 -5.50
C THR A 527 21.43 5.56 -5.45
N ILE A 528 22.39 5.20 -4.62
CA ILE A 528 23.70 5.83 -4.51
C ILE A 528 24.64 5.15 -5.52
N ASN A 529 25.23 5.95 -6.42
CA ASN A 529 26.22 5.43 -7.36
C ASN A 529 27.59 6.03 -7.06
N ARG A 530 28.51 5.22 -6.53
CA ARG A 530 29.84 5.69 -6.12
C ARG A 530 30.94 4.86 -6.76
N GLY A 531 31.70 5.50 -7.64
CA GLY A 531 32.80 4.84 -8.35
C GLY A 531 32.35 3.62 -9.15
N GLY A 532 31.14 3.65 -9.75
CA GLY A 532 30.57 2.56 -10.54
C GLY A 532 29.95 1.42 -9.72
N ILE A 533 29.93 1.54 -8.37
CA ILE A 533 29.21 0.61 -7.50
C ILE A 533 27.87 1.25 -7.10
N ARG A 534 26.79 0.53 -7.37
CA ARG A 534 25.44 0.86 -6.92
C ARG A 534 25.20 0.32 -5.52
N MET A 535 24.66 1.15 -4.65
CA MET A 535 24.43 0.87 -3.24
C MET A 535 22.99 1.23 -2.87
N GLY A 536 22.31 0.32 -2.20
CA GLY A 536 21.00 0.59 -1.64
C GLY A 536 21.13 1.41 -0.35
N THR A 537 20.30 2.43 -0.18
CA THR A 537 20.25 3.22 1.06
C THR A 537 19.90 2.37 2.28
N SER A 538 19.09 1.32 2.09
CA SER A 538 18.68 0.39 3.15
C SER A 538 19.84 -0.37 3.80
N GLU A 539 20.93 -0.63 3.07
CA GLU A 539 22.14 -1.28 3.62
C GLU A 539 22.82 -0.36 4.63
N ILE A 540 22.93 0.93 4.28
CA ILE A 540 23.51 1.95 5.17
C ILE A 540 22.61 2.14 6.39
N TYR A 541 21.29 2.24 6.20
CA TYR A 541 20.34 2.37 7.32
C TYR A 541 20.45 1.21 8.29
N ARG A 542 20.54 -0.02 7.81
CA ARG A 542 20.70 -1.20 8.67
C ARG A 542 21.94 -1.09 9.55
N ALA A 543 23.07 -0.71 8.97
CA ALA A 543 24.31 -0.57 9.72
C ALA A 543 24.23 0.56 10.76
N VAL A 544 23.65 1.69 10.39
CA VAL A 544 23.60 2.91 11.20
C VAL A 544 22.56 2.82 12.31
N LEU A 545 21.34 2.34 12.01
CA LEU A 545 20.27 2.19 12.99
C LEU A 545 20.53 1.11 14.05
N GLY A 546 21.52 0.24 13.82
CA GLY A 546 22.00 -0.68 14.84
C GLY A 546 22.91 -0.03 15.90
N ILE A 547 23.20 1.27 15.84
CA ILE A 547 23.94 2.02 16.86
C ILE A 547 22.95 2.58 17.87
N ASP A 548 23.18 2.31 19.16
CA ASP A 548 22.25 2.63 20.24
C ASP A 548 21.87 4.13 20.32
N ASP A 549 22.80 5.01 19.95
CA ASP A 549 22.58 6.45 19.98
C ASP A 549 21.83 7.00 18.75
N VAL A 550 21.69 6.21 17.67
CA VAL A 550 21.01 6.63 16.45
C VAL A 550 19.55 6.15 16.45
N VAL A 551 18.65 7.08 16.31
CA VAL A 551 17.20 6.86 16.33
C VAL A 551 16.63 6.68 14.93
N ASP A 552 17.11 7.52 13.99
CA ASP A 552 16.66 7.54 12.61
C ASP A 552 17.78 8.05 11.72
N ALA A 553 17.71 7.76 10.42
CA ALA A 553 18.77 8.14 9.49
C ALA A 553 18.19 8.43 8.08
N LEU A 554 18.87 9.34 7.37
CA LEU A 554 18.64 9.60 5.96
C LEU A 554 19.99 9.78 5.25
N VAL A 555 20.21 9.05 4.18
CA VAL A 555 21.39 9.18 3.32
C VAL A 555 20.95 9.52 1.89
N VAL A 556 21.67 10.39 1.25
CA VAL A 556 21.45 10.74 -0.15
C VAL A 556 22.79 10.84 -0.88
N ASP A 557 22.75 10.69 -2.20
CA ASP A 557 23.89 10.91 -3.08
C ASP A 557 23.66 12.17 -3.90
N VAL A 558 24.49 13.18 -3.67
CA VAL A 558 24.43 14.46 -4.38
C VAL A 558 25.54 14.51 -5.43
N PRO A 559 25.23 14.44 -6.73
CA PRO A 559 26.23 14.50 -7.77
C PRO A 559 27.07 15.79 -7.69
N ARG A 560 28.39 15.66 -7.78
CA ARG A 560 29.32 16.79 -7.87
C ARG A 560 30.21 16.62 -9.10
N PRO A 561 30.28 17.60 -10.03
CA PRO A 561 31.11 17.49 -11.22
C PRO A 561 32.58 17.18 -10.91
N GLY A 562 33.12 16.16 -11.58
CA GLY A 562 34.54 15.78 -11.44
C GLY A 562 34.92 14.99 -10.18
N THR A 563 33.93 14.52 -9.41
CA THR A 563 34.12 13.68 -8.21
C THR A 563 33.18 12.47 -8.23
N ASP A 564 33.37 11.55 -7.28
CA ASP A 564 32.45 10.42 -7.06
C ASP A 564 31.10 10.83 -6.41
N GLY A 565 30.77 12.14 -6.39
CA GLY A 565 29.60 12.68 -5.70
C GLY A 565 29.88 13.02 -4.24
N TRP A 566 28.84 13.44 -3.52
CA TRP A 566 28.87 13.72 -2.08
C TRP A 566 27.73 12.94 -1.42
N MET A 567 28.07 12.09 -0.46
CA MET A 567 27.13 11.22 0.22
C MET A 567 27.02 11.62 1.71
N PRO A 568 26.22 12.65 2.03
CA PRO A 568 25.93 12.99 3.42
C PRO A 568 24.97 11.99 4.05
N LEU A 569 25.25 11.65 5.31
CA LEU A 569 24.35 10.94 6.20
C LEU A 569 23.79 11.90 7.23
N PHE A 570 22.49 11.94 7.36
CA PHE A 570 21.76 12.70 8.37
C PHE A 570 21.23 11.74 9.42
N VAL A 571 21.54 11.99 10.70
CA VAL A 571 21.13 11.13 11.81
C VAL A 571 20.30 11.88 12.82
N VAL A 572 19.27 11.24 13.32
CA VAL A 572 18.53 11.67 14.51
C VAL A 572 19.07 10.91 15.69
N LEU A 573 19.48 11.60 16.72
CA LEU A 573 20.05 11.01 17.93
C LEU A 573 18.98 10.88 19.04
N ARG A 574 19.15 9.90 19.92
CA ARG A 574 18.33 9.78 21.10
C ARG A 574 18.54 10.97 22.03
N GLU A 575 17.56 11.23 22.87
CA GLU A 575 17.62 12.31 23.88
C GLU A 575 18.85 12.14 24.79
N GLY A 576 19.66 13.20 24.86
CA GLY A 576 20.90 13.23 25.64
C GLY A 576 22.15 12.70 24.92
N ALA A 577 22.03 12.20 23.69
CA ALA A 577 23.19 11.89 22.84
C ALA A 577 23.56 13.11 21.98
N GLU A 578 24.85 13.29 21.70
CA GLU A 578 25.38 14.38 20.90
C GLU A 578 26.23 13.81 19.76
N LEU A 579 26.25 14.49 18.62
CA LEU A 579 27.14 14.17 17.52
C LEU A 579 28.55 14.68 17.87
N ASP A 580 29.30 13.89 18.60
CA ASP A 580 30.69 14.15 18.95
C ASP A 580 31.67 13.64 17.87
N GLU A 581 32.96 13.56 18.16
CA GLU A 581 33.96 13.03 17.23
C GLU A 581 33.99 11.49 17.18
N GLU A 582 33.41 10.78 18.15
CA GLU A 582 33.45 9.33 18.24
C GLU A 582 32.36 8.67 17.41
N LEU A 583 31.13 9.22 17.44
CA LEU A 583 29.98 8.66 16.75
C LEU A 583 30.16 8.55 15.21
N PRO A 584 30.68 9.57 14.48
CA PRO A 584 30.97 9.41 13.06
C PRO A 584 32.02 8.34 12.76
N ARG A 585 33.00 8.15 13.65
CA ARG A 585 34.02 7.09 13.52
C ARG A 585 33.41 5.70 13.73
N GLU A 586 32.49 5.57 14.67
CA GLU A 586 31.76 4.33 14.90
C GLU A 586 30.84 4.00 13.73
N ILE A 587 30.07 4.98 13.23
CA ILE A 587 29.27 4.84 12.02
C ILE A 587 30.14 4.36 10.85
N ALA A 588 31.25 5.05 10.59
CA ALA A 588 32.17 4.69 9.50
C ALA A 588 32.76 3.28 9.66
N ARG A 589 33.12 2.89 10.90
CA ARG A 589 33.60 1.55 11.20
C ARG A 589 32.54 0.50 10.91
N ARG A 590 31.33 0.68 11.45
CA ARG A 590 30.22 -0.26 11.35
C ARG A 590 29.73 -0.43 9.92
N VAL A 591 29.56 0.67 9.20
CA VAL A 591 29.21 0.65 7.77
C VAL A 591 30.29 -0.06 6.94
N ARG A 592 31.58 0.16 7.25
CA ARG A 592 32.68 -0.52 6.57
C ARG A 592 32.69 -2.03 6.82
N GLU A 593 32.39 -2.44 8.05
CA GLU A 593 32.37 -3.84 8.47
C GLU A 593 31.15 -4.59 7.94
N GLN A 594 29.98 -3.98 7.98
CA GLN A 594 28.72 -4.63 7.59
C GLN A 594 28.36 -4.47 6.11
N CYS A 595 28.86 -3.43 5.45
CA CYS A 595 28.61 -3.18 4.03
C CYS A 595 29.94 -3.20 3.24
N SER A 596 30.57 -2.05 3.04
CA SER A 596 31.92 -1.94 2.45
C SER A 596 32.52 -0.56 2.70
N PRO A 597 33.82 -0.35 2.43
CA PRO A 597 34.44 0.98 2.52
C PRO A 597 33.78 2.05 1.66
N ARG A 598 33.09 1.69 0.57
CA ARG A 598 32.43 2.63 -0.33
C ARG A 598 31.07 3.10 0.17
N HIS A 599 30.44 2.36 1.08
CA HIS A 599 29.20 2.75 1.74
C HIS A 599 29.40 3.78 2.84
N VAL A 600 30.66 4.04 3.25
CA VAL A 600 30.96 4.99 4.31
C VAL A 600 30.58 6.40 3.84
N PRO A 601 29.68 7.10 4.58
CA PRO A 601 29.28 8.46 4.22
C PRO A 601 30.48 9.42 4.27
N ASP A 602 30.44 10.46 3.42
CA ASP A 602 31.48 11.47 3.41
C ASP A 602 31.43 12.36 4.65
N GLU A 603 30.22 12.66 5.10
CA GLU A 603 29.96 13.51 6.25
C GLU A 603 28.71 13.03 6.99
N VAL A 604 28.69 13.21 8.30
CA VAL A 604 27.55 12.92 9.16
C VAL A 604 27.02 14.21 9.77
N PHE A 605 25.71 14.40 9.69
CA PHE A 605 25.01 15.57 10.23
C PHE A 605 23.92 15.14 11.20
N GLN A 606 23.82 15.83 12.31
CA GLN A 606 22.68 15.68 13.22
C GLN A 606 21.52 16.53 12.75
N ILE A 607 20.33 15.94 12.74
CA ILE A 607 19.05 16.60 12.45
C ILE A 607 18.03 16.24 13.54
N ASP A 608 17.00 17.08 13.68
CA ASP A 608 15.94 16.85 14.65
C ASP A 608 15.01 15.71 14.23
N GLU A 609 14.67 15.64 12.93
CA GLU A 609 13.76 14.63 12.37
C GLU A 609 14.11 14.29 10.91
N VAL A 610 13.96 13.03 10.53
CA VAL A 610 14.01 12.60 9.12
C VAL A 610 12.68 12.94 8.44
N PRO A 611 12.67 13.67 7.31
CA PRO A 611 11.43 13.99 6.60
C PRO A 611 10.78 12.72 6.04
N ARG A 612 9.48 12.55 6.33
CA ARG A 612 8.70 11.38 5.94
C ARG A 612 7.35 11.76 5.33
N THR A 613 6.86 10.92 4.42
CA THR A 613 5.47 10.99 3.97
C THR A 613 4.53 10.61 5.11
N LEU A 614 3.23 10.94 4.97
CA LEU A 614 2.19 10.50 5.91
C LEU A 614 2.11 8.97 6.06
N SER A 615 2.53 8.21 5.05
CA SER A 615 2.67 6.75 5.12
C SER A 615 3.99 6.26 5.74
N GLY A 616 4.84 7.16 6.26
CA GLY A 616 6.10 6.84 6.93
C GLY A 616 7.31 6.61 6.02
N LYS A 617 7.20 6.79 4.69
CA LYS A 617 8.32 6.64 3.76
C LYS A 617 9.32 7.79 3.91
N VAL A 618 10.61 7.47 3.95
CA VAL A 618 11.71 8.46 3.94
C VAL A 618 11.75 9.21 2.61
N LEU A 619 11.99 10.52 2.68
CA LEU A 619 11.99 11.42 1.51
C LEU A 619 13.40 11.61 0.90
N GLU A 620 14.07 10.52 0.53
CA GLU A 620 15.43 10.55 -0.04
C GLU A 620 15.49 11.39 -1.33
N VAL A 621 14.65 11.10 -2.30
CA VAL A 621 14.63 11.80 -3.60
C VAL A 621 14.29 13.29 -3.47
N PRO A 622 13.25 13.69 -2.72
CA PRO A 622 12.99 15.11 -2.47
C PRO A 622 14.16 15.83 -1.79
N VAL A 623 14.76 15.23 -0.77
CA VAL A 623 15.94 15.81 -0.08
C VAL A 623 17.13 15.96 -1.05
N LYS A 624 17.44 14.92 -1.83
CA LYS A 624 18.47 14.98 -2.86
C LYS A 624 18.24 16.15 -3.82
N ARG A 625 17.01 16.32 -4.31
CA ARG A 625 16.63 17.42 -5.23
C ARG A 625 16.78 18.80 -4.58
N ILE A 626 16.38 18.96 -3.33
CA ILE A 626 16.55 20.21 -2.58
C ILE A 626 18.03 20.54 -2.47
N LEU A 627 18.87 19.58 -2.08
CA LEU A 627 20.32 19.76 -1.98
C LEU A 627 20.98 20.05 -3.34
N MET A 628 20.38 19.65 -4.44
CA MET A 628 20.77 19.99 -5.82
C MET A 628 20.20 21.33 -6.31
N GLY A 629 19.51 22.10 -5.44
CA GLY A 629 18.98 23.43 -5.77
C GLY A 629 17.56 23.45 -6.34
N THR A 630 16.84 22.34 -6.34
CA THR A 630 15.42 22.34 -6.70
C THR A 630 14.62 23.08 -5.62
N PRO A 631 13.72 24.02 -5.98
CA PRO A 631 12.84 24.66 -5.01
C PRO A 631 12.03 23.64 -4.20
N PRO A 632 11.90 23.80 -2.88
CA PRO A 632 11.27 22.80 -2.01
C PRO A 632 9.82 22.47 -2.41
N GLU A 633 9.05 23.46 -2.88
CA GLU A 633 7.68 23.28 -3.37
C GLU A 633 7.58 22.46 -4.67
N LYS A 634 8.68 22.32 -5.41
CA LYS A 634 8.79 21.45 -6.58
C LYS A 634 9.38 20.08 -6.25
N ALA A 635 10.05 19.96 -5.12
CA ALA A 635 10.64 18.71 -4.67
C ALA A 635 9.66 17.83 -3.92
N ALA A 636 8.82 18.43 -3.04
CA ALA A 636 7.78 17.73 -2.29
C ALA A 636 6.63 18.67 -1.93
N SER A 637 5.39 18.14 -1.89
CA SER A 637 4.26 18.85 -1.30
C SER A 637 4.33 18.74 0.23
N ARG A 638 4.51 19.87 0.91
CA ARG A 638 4.62 19.92 2.38
C ARG A 638 3.40 19.31 3.07
N ASP A 639 2.21 19.46 2.48
CA ASP A 639 0.95 18.99 3.01
C ASP A 639 0.78 17.45 2.93
N SER A 640 1.68 16.75 2.22
CA SER A 640 1.71 15.29 2.15
C SER A 640 2.72 14.66 3.12
N LEU A 641 3.33 15.48 3.99
CA LEU A 641 4.38 15.06 4.90
C LEU A 641 3.86 14.94 6.33
N ALA A 642 4.36 13.91 7.03
CA ALA A 642 4.10 13.74 8.45
C ALA A 642 4.76 14.86 9.29
N ASN A 643 5.92 15.36 8.83
CA ASN A 643 6.74 16.34 9.51
C ASN A 643 7.32 17.38 8.53
N PRO A 644 6.49 18.27 7.95
CA PRO A 644 6.92 19.20 6.90
C PRO A 644 8.04 20.16 7.30
N ALA A 645 8.17 20.49 8.60
CA ALA A 645 9.24 21.33 9.14
C ALA A 645 10.63 20.68 8.99
N ALA A 646 10.70 19.33 8.93
CA ALA A 646 11.97 18.63 8.75
C ALA A 646 12.68 18.97 7.42
N LEU A 647 11.95 19.44 6.40
CA LEU A 647 12.55 19.89 5.15
C LEU A 647 13.31 21.22 5.28
N ASP A 648 13.00 22.05 6.27
CA ASP A 648 13.59 23.38 6.41
C ASP A 648 15.11 23.32 6.65
N TYR A 649 15.57 22.28 7.34
CA TYR A 649 16.99 22.01 7.51
C TYR A 649 17.73 21.86 6.16
N PHE A 650 17.15 21.06 5.26
CA PHE A 650 17.75 20.77 3.95
C PHE A 650 17.70 21.97 3.01
N VAL A 651 16.68 22.81 3.10
CA VAL A 651 16.56 24.09 2.37
C VAL A 651 17.66 25.06 2.82
N ALA A 652 17.87 25.15 4.15
CA ALA A 652 18.94 25.99 4.70
C ALA A 652 20.33 25.46 4.32
N MET A 653 20.52 24.14 4.28
CA MET A 653 21.76 23.52 3.85
C MET A 653 22.02 23.74 2.37
N ALA A 654 21.04 23.56 1.49
CA ALA A 654 21.15 23.81 0.06
C ALA A 654 21.60 25.26 -0.24
N SER A 655 21.04 26.23 0.50
CA SER A 655 21.43 27.63 0.38
C SER A 655 22.90 27.88 0.74
N ARG A 656 23.45 27.12 1.70
CA ARG A 656 24.88 27.19 2.07
C ARG A 656 25.79 26.50 1.05
N LEU A 657 25.31 25.45 0.39
CA LEU A 657 26.07 24.75 -0.65
C LEU A 657 26.15 25.53 -1.97
N ALA A 658 25.21 26.44 -2.20
CA ALA A 658 25.17 27.31 -3.39
C ALA A 658 26.07 28.56 -3.28
N THR A 659 26.56 28.89 -2.09
CA THR A 659 27.51 29.99 -1.81
C THR A 659 28.95 29.50 -1.77
#